data_a6b4dd216eb46529b6fddc11e754a638
#
_entry.id   a6b4dd216eb46529b6fddc11e754a638
#
_cell.length_a   1.000
_cell.length_b   1.000
_cell.length_c   1.000
_cell.angle_alpha   90.00
_cell.angle_beta   90.00
_cell.angle_gamma   90.00
#
_symmetry.space_group_name_H-M   'P 1'
#
loop_
_entity.id
_entity.type
_entity.pdbx_description
1 polymer ?
#
loop_
_entity_poly.entity_id
_entity_poly.type
_entity_poly.pdbx_seq_one_letter_code
_entity_poly.pdbx_strand_id
1 'polypeptide(L)'
;MKPYLVKLIICMAIIANSTYAQIPVLNVNNKNSAEVYLQSLDIQVEVTGNVALTKFTMTFKNRTSKVLEGELLFPLPNGVTASHYALDINGKMREAVPVEKAKATQVFEEIVHRRVDPGLLERVEGNNFRTRIYPIPAHGTRTISIGYEEELPIEGNSLCYNLPMDYKEAIENFSLKATVLQGSVKPQTDKANELVFDKAGTNYTAAFSRKNYKPERSVTFSLPIQKEIPMVSMQSASGSYYFVASCFPEKKVRTKQWSNHIGIIWDASLSGLKRDTKKDLEVIQQIVTETKDLTVSLYLLNNKFTKSGTYKITNGNWDDLKKALESVIYDGGTNYSAVRTATLPDKEFLLFSDGLSTLSNADFFPKDQKVMWPRVRQNDSNKSIHCIVSAAVADYSALKLIAAQTNGKFINLNSLSATQLKEELTTETLHFLGVEKTDNIKEVYPSVATPVRNNFSIAGITDVPQTQLVLLFGYGNKVEKRVLVSLNANQANREGNIHRIWAQKKINELDMAYEQNKEELTELGKQFGIVTRNTSLIVLETIEDYIQYDIVPPFELQDEYYRRMKERSAQQVQTRTSLLNNAIAEANVLQEWWNRDIKKQKSKYPVPDSENEHRQQEVPEILDVVEYQEEMREISSDELADMAFADVAFEEEIIPMAMTKMVSEPSQPQIRITPLKQDSEYMKSLKGKADEDYAVYLRLREEYINTPTFYFDMADWFYKLNDKEKALRILTSIAELEVENASLFRLLGYRLKEYNEYELEIYICNKVIQWRPMEPQSYRDYALALYDSGRQQEALDTLYSVLTQSYATNIESKSCGIEEVVVTELNRILNKNTKLKSSGIEKQLIAPMPVDIRVVINWNMDNTDIDLHVTDPNNETCFYGYRETKIGGRISRDITRGYGPEQFMLKKAIKGKYEVFVNYFGDSQVKASGPSTIMLEIFTKYSDKEEKREVVCVQLSKEQKATQNGLLKVAEFEF
;
A
#
# COMPACT_ATOMS: atom_id res chain seq x y z
N MET A 1 46.14 12.72 -37.42
CA MET A 1 45.18 13.37 -36.52
C MET A 1 43.71 12.82 -36.58
N LYS A 2 43.50 11.62 -37.11
CA LYS A 2 42.12 11.04 -37.22
C LYS A 2 41.81 9.82 -36.32
N PRO A 3 42.73 9.12 -35.61
CA PRO A 3 42.29 8.05 -34.71
C PRO A 3 41.95 8.46 -33.27
N TYR A 4 42.29 9.69 -32.86
CA TYR A 4 42.01 10.17 -31.49
C TYR A 4 40.57 10.77 -31.32
N LEU A 5 39.99 11.29 -32.40
CA LEU A 5 38.64 11.87 -32.39
C LEU A 5 37.58 10.77 -32.32
N VAL A 6 37.82 9.60 -32.92
CA VAL A 6 36.86 8.47 -32.86
C VAL A 6 36.87 7.81 -31.48
N LYS A 7 38.03 7.76 -30.80
CA LYS A 7 38.09 7.27 -29.40
C LYS A 7 37.44 8.22 -28.39
N LEU A 8 37.48 9.55 -28.65
CA LEU A 8 36.83 10.53 -27.81
C LEU A 8 35.30 10.54 -27.97
N ILE A 9 34.78 10.23 -29.17
CA ILE A 9 33.35 10.10 -29.45
C ILE A 9 32.80 8.80 -28.86
N ILE A 10 33.57 7.72 -28.87
CA ILE A 10 33.19 6.45 -28.21
C ILE A 10 33.19 6.57 -26.67
N CYS A 11 34.11 7.36 -26.10
CA CYS A 11 34.07 7.66 -24.67
C CYS A 11 32.93 8.62 -24.25
N MET A 12 32.46 9.49 -25.14
CA MET A 12 31.30 10.36 -24.86
C MET A 12 29.94 9.68 -25.05
N ALA A 13 29.90 8.56 -25.81
CA ALA A 13 28.65 7.78 -25.98
C ALA A 13 28.35 6.81 -24.81
N ILE A 14 29.29 6.67 -23.85
CA ILE A 14 29.13 5.78 -22.68
C ILE A 14 28.54 6.52 -21.43
N ILE A 15 28.36 7.84 -21.51
CA ILE A 15 27.93 8.66 -20.34
C ILE A 15 26.41 8.93 -20.32
N ALA A 16 25.62 8.33 -21.17
CA ALA A 16 24.16 8.55 -21.20
C ALA A 16 23.33 7.32 -20.81
N ASN A 17 23.78 6.54 -19.84
CA ASN A 17 22.87 5.64 -19.12
C ASN A 17 22.64 6.20 -17.72
N SER A 18 21.74 7.19 -17.64
CA SER A 18 21.13 7.58 -16.38
C SER A 18 20.25 6.41 -15.91
N THR A 19 20.86 5.47 -15.17
CA THR A 19 20.09 4.67 -14.23
C THR A 19 19.44 5.71 -13.31
N TYR A 20 18.11 5.80 -13.34
CA TYR A 20 17.40 6.66 -12.40
C TYR A 20 17.82 6.24 -11.00
N ALA A 21 18.52 7.13 -10.33
CA ALA A 21 18.94 6.97 -8.97
C ALA A 21 17.69 6.76 -8.09
N GLN A 22 17.66 5.64 -7.39
CA GLN A 22 16.63 5.37 -6.40
C GLN A 22 16.97 6.15 -5.13
N ILE A 23 16.72 7.46 -5.18
CA ILE A 23 16.98 8.36 -4.06
C ILE A 23 15.78 8.32 -3.14
N PRO A 24 16.00 8.13 -1.82
CA PRO A 24 14.94 8.31 -0.84
C PRO A 24 14.31 9.70 -0.96
N VAL A 25 13.02 9.78 -1.25
CA VAL A 25 12.27 11.05 -1.33
C VAL A 25 11.42 11.20 -0.07
N LEU A 26 11.70 12.24 0.71
CA LEU A 26 10.90 12.58 1.89
C LEU A 26 9.67 13.38 1.47
N ASN A 27 8.49 12.86 1.78
CA ASN A 27 7.22 13.56 1.66
C ASN A 27 6.80 14.10 3.03
N VAL A 28 6.59 15.40 3.13
CA VAL A 28 6.09 16.06 4.35
C VAL A 28 4.75 16.69 4.03
N ASN A 29 3.69 16.22 4.66
CA ASN A 29 2.34 16.79 4.62
C ASN A 29 1.87 17.28 3.24
N ASN A 30 2.12 16.53 2.17
CA ASN A 30 1.72 16.83 0.78
C ASN A 30 2.02 18.24 0.24
N LYS A 31 2.82 19.04 0.92
CA LYS A 31 3.33 20.33 0.45
C LYS A 31 4.83 20.26 0.31
N ASN A 32 5.31 20.79 -0.81
CA ASN A 32 6.72 20.83 -1.21
C ASN A 32 7.72 20.83 -0.05
N SER A 33 8.74 20.00 -0.16
CA SER A 33 9.86 19.70 0.76
C SER A 33 10.66 20.90 1.33
N ALA A 34 10.21 22.13 1.16
CA ALA A 34 10.89 23.32 1.66
C ALA A 34 10.87 23.45 3.21
N GLU A 35 9.92 22.79 3.88
CA GLU A 35 9.75 22.87 5.34
C GLU A 35 10.70 21.93 6.09
N VAL A 36 11.01 20.77 5.52
CA VAL A 36 11.98 19.80 6.05
C VAL A 36 12.99 19.47 4.97
N TYR A 37 14.27 19.44 5.33
CA TYR A 37 15.35 19.13 4.40
C TYR A 37 16.35 18.15 5.01
N LEU A 38 17.09 17.43 4.15
CA LEU A 38 18.17 16.54 4.53
C LEU A 38 19.41 17.37 4.92
N GLN A 39 19.63 17.47 6.23
CA GLN A 39 20.76 18.25 6.76
C GLN A 39 22.08 17.48 6.69
N SER A 40 22.05 16.19 7.07
CA SER A 40 23.24 15.35 7.08
C SER A 40 22.97 14.00 6.43
N LEU A 41 23.96 13.52 5.68
CA LEU A 41 23.97 12.20 5.07
C LEU A 41 25.32 11.53 5.28
N ASP A 42 25.35 10.45 6.04
CA ASP A 42 26.49 9.54 6.18
C ASP A 42 26.19 8.22 5.48
N ILE A 43 27.05 7.80 4.57
CA ILE A 43 26.92 6.57 3.81
C ILE A 43 28.07 5.65 4.16
N GLN A 44 27.78 4.43 4.58
CA GLN A 44 28.76 3.38 4.84
C GLN A 44 28.51 2.20 3.91
N VAL A 45 29.54 1.81 3.19
CA VAL A 45 29.52 0.67 2.27
C VAL A 45 30.54 -0.34 2.73
N GLU A 46 30.11 -1.58 2.92
CA GLU A 46 30.97 -2.70 3.30
C GLU A 46 30.82 -3.84 2.29
N VAL A 47 31.90 -4.21 1.64
CA VAL A 47 31.90 -5.28 0.63
C VAL A 47 32.59 -6.51 1.16
N THR A 48 31.89 -7.65 1.13
CA THR A 48 32.41 -8.99 1.47
C THR A 48 32.22 -9.95 0.30
N GLY A 49 33.27 -10.39 -0.32
CA GLY A 49 33.17 -11.22 -1.51
C GLY A 49 32.43 -10.50 -2.64
N ASN A 50 31.28 -11.03 -3.04
CA ASN A 50 30.41 -10.43 -4.05
C ASN A 50 29.19 -9.70 -3.48
N VAL A 51 29.13 -9.45 -2.17
CA VAL A 51 28.01 -8.82 -1.51
C VAL A 51 28.43 -7.48 -0.92
N ALA A 52 27.63 -6.45 -1.13
CA ALA A 52 27.76 -5.15 -0.50
C ALA A 52 26.62 -4.90 0.50
N LEU A 53 26.96 -4.44 1.71
CA LEU A 53 26.07 -3.83 2.66
C LEU A 53 26.18 -2.31 2.50
N THR A 54 25.10 -1.65 2.18
CA THR A 54 25.02 -0.19 2.13
C THR A 54 24.13 0.33 3.25
N LYS A 55 24.63 1.24 4.06
CA LYS A 55 23.92 1.85 5.18
C LYS A 55 23.91 3.37 5.02
N PHE A 56 22.73 3.98 5.12
CA PHE A 56 22.51 5.44 5.11
C PHE A 56 22.12 5.91 6.49
N THR A 57 22.81 6.89 7.03
CA THR A 57 22.36 7.63 8.22
C THR A 57 21.98 9.03 7.79
N MET A 58 20.70 9.36 7.94
CA MET A 58 20.07 10.59 7.43
C MET A 58 19.54 11.43 8.57
N THR A 59 19.93 12.69 8.64
CA THR A 59 19.40 13.67 9.61
C THR A 59 18.55 14.69 8.87
N PHE A 60 17.27 14.72 9.19
CA PHE A 60 16.30 15.68 8.66
C PHE A 60 16.15 16.85 9.61
N LYS A 61 16.09 18.08 9.08
CA LYS A 61 15.90 19.33 9.83
C LYS A 61 14.57 19.98 9.48
N ASN A 62 13.77 20.27 10.50
CA ASN A 62 12.52 21.02 10.38
C ASN A 62 12.81 22.52 10.54
N ARG A 63 12.37 23.33 9.58
CA ARG A 63 12.51 24.80 9.60
C ARG A 63 11.34 25.53 10.25
N THR A 64 10.24 24.82 10.46
CA THR A 64 9.00 25.42 10.94
C THR A 64 8.90 25.42 12.47
N SER A 65 7.98 26.22 13.00
CA SER A 65 7.61 26.21 14.43
C SER A 65 6.62 25.13 14.82
N LYS A 66 6.25 24.24 13.88
CA LYS A 66 5.30 23.12 14.11
C LYS A 66 6.05 21.81 14.16
N VAL A 67 5.55 20.87 14.96
CA VAL A 67 5.97 19.47 14.89
C VAL A 67 5.40 18.86 13.60
N LEU A 68 6.25 18.17 12.85
CA LEU A 68 5.87 17.57 11.55
C LEU A 68 6.03 16.06 11.56
N GLU A 69 5.23 15.39 10.72
CA GLU A 69 5.41 14.00 10.34
C GLU A 69 5.96 13.94 8.91
N GLY A 70 6.94 13.06 8.68
CA GLY A 70 7.51 12.80 7.37
C GLY A 70 7.36 11.34 6.97
N GLU A 71 7.14 11.09 5.69
CA GLU A 71 7.17 9.77 5.09
C GLU A 71 8.30 9.70 4.06
N LEU A 72 9.17 8.71 4.24
CA LEU A 72 10.24 8.42 3.30
C LEU A 72 9.88 7.15 2.53
N LEU A 73 9.64 7.31 1.23
CA LEU A 73 9.36 6.21 0.32
C LEU A 73 10.56 6.00 -0.62
N PHE A 74 11.00 4.75 -0.78
CA PHE A 74 12.12 4.43 -1.67
C PHE A 74 12.00 3.02 -2.23
N PRO A 75 12.21 2.83 -3.54
CA PRO A 75 12.31 1.51 -4.14
C PRO A 75 13.73 0.95 -3.97
N LEU A 76 13.84 -0.36 -3.73
CA LEU A 76 15.11 -1.07 -3.75
C LEU A 76 15.27 -1.86 -5.07
N PRO A 77 16.52 -2.19 -5.47
CA PRO A 77 16.77 -3.02 -6.63
C PRO A 77 16.07 -4.38 -6.57
N ASN A 78 15.88 -4.99 -7.74
CA ASN A 78 15.28 -6.31 -7.83
C ASN A 78 16.01 -7.36 -6.99
N GLY A 79 15.30 -8.01 -6.07
CA GLY A 79 15.83 -9.04 -5.19
C GLY A 79 16.53 -8.51 -3.95
N VAL A 80 16.54 -7.19 -3.75
CA VAL A 80 17.09 -6.53 -2.56
C VAL A 80 15.97 -6.19 -1.59
N THR A 81 16.23 -6.33 -0.30
CA THR A 81 15.30 -5.97 0.78
C THR A 81 16.04 -5.26 1.90
N ALA A 82 15.33 -4.39 2.62
CA ALA A 82 15.88 -3.71 3.79
C ALA A 82 16.13 -4.70 4.94
N SER A 83 17.30 -4.59 5.56
CA SER A 83 17.76 -5.49 6.62
C SER A 83 18.34 -4.76 7.85
N HIS A 84 18.32 -3.43 7.82
CA HIS A 84 18.73 -2.58 8.93
C HIS A 84 17.85 -1.34 9.00
N TYR A 85 17.38 -1.03 10.20
CA TYR A 85 16.70 0.22 10.52
C TYR A 85 17.04 0.62 11.95
N ALA A 86 17.35 1.89 12.16
CA ALA A 86 17.55 2.44 13.49
C ALA A 86 17.03 3.88 13.54
N LEU A 87 16.60 4.30 14.72
CA LEU A 87 16.07 5.62 15.00
C LEU A 87 16.81 6.26 16.14
N ASP A 88 17.10 7.55 16.03
CA ASP A 88 17.66 8.33 17.15
C ASP A 88 16.59 8.54 18.24
N ILE A 89 16.85 7.98 19.40
CA ILE A 89 16.07 8.17 20.63
C ILE A 89 16.96 8.89 21.64
N ASN A 90 16.67 10.15 21.92
CA ASN A 90 17.40 10.97 22.89
C ASN A 90 18.92 11.03 22.65
N GLY A 91 19.35 11.15 21.38
CA GLY A 91 20.75 11.25 20.97
C GLY A 91 21.47 9.90 20.87
N LYS A 92 20.76 8.77 21.01
CA LYS A 92 21.30 7.43 20.83
C LYS A 92 20.54 6.68 19.73
N MET A 93 21.27 6.15 18.74
CA MET A 93 20.67 5.30 17.72
C MET A 93 20.22 3.97 18.33
N ARG A 94 18.92 3.69 18.24
CA ARG A 94 18.34 2.42 18.68
C ARG A 94 17.99 1.56 17.48
N GLU A 95 18.48 0.32 17.49
CA GLU A 95 18.19 -0.67 16.44
C GLU A 95 16.74 -1.13 16.51
N ALA A 96 16.14 -1.30 15.33
CA ALA A 96 14.80 -1.85 15.19
C ALA A 96 14.77 -3.37 15.40
N VAL A 97 13.60 -3.86 15.78
CA VAL A 97 13.33 -5.29 15.89
C VAL A 97 12.31 -5.75 14.87
N PRO A 98 12.44 -6.98 14.33
CA PRO A 98 11.50 -7.53 13.36
C PRO A 98 10.20 -7.95 14.05
N VAL A 99 9.08 -7.49 13.50
CA VAL A 99 7.72 -7.79 14.00
C VAL A 99 6.82 -8.09 12.81
N GLU A 100 5.75 -8.83 13.00
CA GLU A 100 4.71 -9.00 11.99
C GLU A 100 4.17 -7.64 11.54
N LYS A 101 4.07 -7.42 10.21
CA LYS A 101 3.76 -6.11 9.62
C LYS A 101 2.46 -5.51 10.17
N ALA A 102 1.38 -6.30 10.22
CA ALA A 102 0.10 -5.81 10.74
C ALA A 102 0.19 -5.32 12.19
N LYS A 103 0.88 -6.08 13.04
CA LYS A 103 1.14 -5.71 14.45
C LYS A 103 2.03 -4.47 14.54
N ALA A 104 3.09 -4.39 13.73
CA ALA A 104 4.00 -3.25 13.72
C ALA A 104 3.29 -1.95 13.31
N THR A 105 2.48 -1.99 12.25
CA THR A 105 1.70 -0.84 11.76
C THR A 105 0.70 -0.37 12.83
N GLN A 106 -0.01 -1.30 13.44
CA GLN A 106 -0.95 -0.99 14.52
C GLN A 106 -0.25 -0.32 15.71
N VAL A 107 0.82 -0.95 16.23
CA VAL A 107 1.57 -0.42 17.38
C VAL A 107 2.14 0.96 17.07
N PHE A 108 2.66 1.17 15.86
CA PHE A 108 3.14 2.49 15.41
C PHE A 108 2.04 3.54 15.49
N GLU A 109 0.86 3.27 14.94
CA GLU A 109 -0.27 4.21 14.92
C GLU A 109 -0.77 4.52 16.34
N GLU A 110 -0.86 3.53 17.21
CA GLU A 110 -1.26 3.72 18.61
C GLU A 110 -0.28 4.59 19.41
N ILE A 111 1.01 4.39 19.18
CA ILE A 111 2.05 5.16 19.88
C ILE A 111 2.12 6.60 19.38
N VAL A 112 1.99 6.82 18.07
CA VAL A 112 1.92 8.18 17.49
C VAL A 112 0.78 8.99 18.11
N HIS A 113 -0.37 8.34 18.40
CA HIS A 113 -1.49 9.01 19.08
C HIS A 113 -1.16 9.49 20.50
N ARG A 114 -0.25 8.79 21.19
CA ARG A 114 0.23 9.20 22.52
C ARG A 114 1.32 10.26 22.47
N ARG A 115 1.67 10.77 21.25
CA ARG A 115 2.75 11.72 20.99
C ARG A 115 4.12 11.21 21.46
N VAL A 116 4.34 9.90 21.37
CA VAL A 116 5.61 9.22 21.65
C VAL A 116 6.29 8.91 20.33
N ASP A 117 7.58 8.67 20.33
CA ASP A 117 8.47 8.59 19.16
C ASP A 117 8.67 7.15 18.61
N PRO A 118 7.76 6.53 17.85
CA PRO A 118 8.03 5.24 17.22
C PRO A 118 8.75 5.41 15.89
N GLY A 119 9.48 4.38 15.45
CA GLY A 119 10.00 4.26 14.11
C GLY A 119 9.50 2.97 13.45
N LEU A 120 9.06 3.05 12.20
CA LEU A 120 8.58 1.89 11.44
C LEU A 120 9.20 1.89 10.06
N LEU A 121 9.81 0.75 9.67
CA LEU A 121 10.22 0.46 8.30
C LEU A 121 9.47 -0.76 7.80
N GLU A 122 8.72 -0.61 6.73
CA GLU A 122 7.91 -1.65 6.13
C GLU A 122 8.09 -1.75 4.62
N ARG A 123 7.87 -2.93 4.04
CA ARG A 123 7.73 -3.10 2.61
C ARG A 123 6.25 -2.91 2.24
N VAL A 124 5.98 -2.02 1.32
CA VAL A 124 4.68 -1.87 0.66
C VAL A 124 4.66 -2.66 -0.66
N GLU A 125 3.55 -2.65 -1.41
CA GLU A 125 3.47 -3.44 -2.65
C GLU A 125 4.62 -3.14 -3.63
N GLY A 126 5.04 -4.16 -4.33
CA GLY A 126 6.17 -4.11 -5.23
C GLY A 126 7.53 -4.16 -4.52
N ASN A 127 8.46 -3.34 -5.01
CA ASN A 127 9.82 -3.21 -4.47
C ASN A 127 10.00 -1.97 -3.58
N ASN A 128 8.88 -1.36 -3.14
CA ASN A 128 8.91 -0.15 -2.33
C ASN A 128 9.07 -0.45 -0.84
N PHE A 129 9.83 0.42 -0.19
CA PHE A 129 9.98 0.47 1.25
C PHE A 129 9.54 1.84 1.76
N ARG A 130 8.84 1.84 2.89
CA ARG A 130 8.30 3.03 3.51
C ARG A 130 8.76 3.11 4.95
N THR A 131 9.28 4.27 5.37
CA THR A 131 9.44 4.58 6.78
C THR A 131 8.72 5.87 7.12
N ARG A 132 8.02 5.86 8.25
CA ARG A 132 7.39 7.04 8.81
C ARG A 132 8.28 7.59 9.90
N ILE A 133 8.47 8.91 9.88
CA ILE A 133 9.36 9.64 10.77
C ILE A 133 8.50 10.63 11.57
N TYR A 134 8.29 10.37 12.84
CA TYR A 134 7.52 11.22 13.75
C TYR A 134 8.11 11.15 15.18
N PRO A 135 8.10 12.26 15.94
CA PRO A 135 7.94 13.64 15.46
C PRO A 135 9.23 14.15 14.83
N ILE A 136 9.13 15.07 13.86
CA ILE A 136 10.23 15.95 13.50
C ILE A 136 10.01 17.24 14.28
N PRO A 137 10.75 17.48 15.38
CA PRO A 137 10.46 18.58 16.31
C PRO A 137 10.52 19.96 15.64
N ALA A 138 9.73 20.92 16.14
CA ALA A 138 9.80 22.31 15.70
C ALA A 138 11.24 22.85 15.81
N HIS A 139 11.78 23.39 14.71
CA HIS A 139 13.18 23.83 14.59
C HIS A 139 14.22 22.77 14.99
N GLY A 140 13.81 21.52 15.18
CA GLY A 140 14.62 20.38 15.61
C GLY A 140 15.12 19.51 14.46
N THR A 141 15.71 18.40 14.81
CA THR A 141 16.22 17.38 13.88
C THR A 141 15.71 15.99 14.25
N ARG A 142 15.68 15.10 13.26
CA ARG A 142 15.42 13.67 13.45
C ARG A 142 16.40 12.86 12.61
N THR A 143 17.04 11.86 13.24
CA THR A 143 18.03 11.00 12.58
C THR A 143 17.52 9.58 12.47
N ILE A 144 17.62 9.00 11.27
CA ILE A 144 17.31 7.59 10.99
C ILE A 144 18.49 6.93 10.30
N SER A 145 18.60 5.61 10.44
CA SER A 145 19.53 4.80 9.67
C SER A 145 18.80 3.66 8.97
N ILE A 146 19.08 3.47 7.67
CA ILE A 146 18.51 2.40 6.83
C ILE A 146 19.64 1.69 6.12
N GLY A 147 19.56 0.34 6.02
CA GLY A 147 20.56 -0.44 5.29
C GLY A 147 19.97 -1.62 4.55
N TYR A 148 20.70 -2.05 3.51
CA TYR A 148 20.36 -3.23 2.71
C TYR A 148 21.62 -3.94 2.21
N GLU A 149 21.50 -5.25 1.95
CA GLU A 149 22.53 -6.04 1.29
C GLU A 149 22.15 -6.29 -0.17
N GLU A 150 23.15 -6.19 -1.06
CA GLU A 150 22.98 -6.49 -2.48
C GLU A 150 24.16 -7.32 -3.02
N GLU A 151 23.87 -8.19 -3.99
CA GLU A 151 24.92 -8.86 -4.75
C GLU A 151 25.44 -7.95 -5.87
N LEU A 152 26.76 -7.77 -5.90
CA LEU A 152 27.39 -6.92 -6.91
C LEU A 152 27.27 -7.52 -8.31
N PRO A 153 26.77 -6.76 -9.29
CA PRO A 153 26.77 -7.18 -10.67
C PRO A 153 28.19 -7.26 -11.23
N ILE A 154 28.35 -8.06 -12.28
CA ILE A 154 29.64 -8.22 -12.97
C ILE A 154 29.57 -7.52 -14.29
N GLU A 155 30.55 -6.62 -14.49
CA GLU A 155 30.82 -5.96 -15.76
C GLU A 155 32.24 -6.26 -16.22
N GLY A 156 32.38 -6.82 -17.44
CA GLY A 156 33.70 -7.29 -17.90
C GLY A 156 34.31 -8.34 -16.96
N ASN A 157 35.44 -8.05 -16.34
CA ASN A 157 36.16 -8.90 -15.40
C ASN A 157 36.20 -8.33 -13.99
N SER A 158 35.13 -7.56 -13.60
CA SER A 158 35.09 -6.94 -12.29
C SER A 158 33.69 -7.02 -11.72
N LEU A 159 33.58 -7.19 -10.39
CA LEU A 159 32.39 -6.86 -9.62
C LEU A 159 32.26 -5.34 -9.57
N CYS A 160 31.09 -4.80 -9.82
CA CYS A 160 30.88 -3.37 -9.87
C CYS A 160 29.90 -2.93 -8.77
N TYR A 161 30.35 -2.04 -7.91
CA TYR A 161 29.48 -1.32 -7.00
C TYR A 161 29.05 -0.01 -7.64
N ASN A 162 27.76 0.28 -7.63
CA ASN A 162 27.20 1.53 -8.16
C ASN A 162 26.12 2.04 -7.22
N LEU A 163 26.41 3.14 -6.52
CA LEU A 163 25.45 3.88 -5.71
C LEU A 163 25.02 5.13 -6.48
N PRO A 164 23.82 5.14 -7.04
CA PRO A 164 23.30 6.32 -7.70
C PRO A 164 23.15 7.48 -6.71
N MET A 165 23.58 8.67 -7.11
CA MET A 165 23.52 9.90 -6.31
C MET A 165 23.06 11.04 -7.23
N ASP A 166 21.84 11.55 -7.00
CA ASP A 166 21.28 12.71 -7.71
C ASP A 166 20.36 13.48 -6.77
N TYR A 167 20.97 14.24 -5.85
CA TYR A 167 20.23 15.05 -4.89
C TYR A 167 19.92 16.43 -5.46
N LYS A 168 18.66 16.87 -5.34
CA LYS A 168 18.21 18.18 -5.87
C LYS A 168 18.81 19.35 -5.10
N GLU A 169 19.03 19.16 -3.80
CA GLU A 169 19.53 20.20 -2.88
C GLU A 169 20.93 19.84 -2.34
N ALA A 170 21.67 20.86 -1.93
CA ALA A 170 22.94 20.66 -1.25
C ALA A 170 22.73 20.19 0.19
N ILE A 171 23.53 19.22 0.62
CA ILE A 171 23.50 18.60 1.96
C ILE A 171 24.57 19.32 2.80
N GLU A 172 24.20 19.83 3.98
CA GLU A 172 25.13 20.60 4.82
C GLU A 172 26.34 19.79 5.26
N ASN A 173 26.11 18.51 5.65
CA ASN A 173 27.18 17.60 6.07
C ASN A 173 27.03 16.29 5.31
N PHE A 174 27.99 16.00 4.47
CA PHE A 174 28.04 14.75 3.70
C PHE A 174 29.31 13.97 4.05
N SER A 175 29.16 12.64 4.28
CA SER A 175 30.28 11.71 4.42
C SER A 175 29.96 10.40 3.73
N LEU A 176 30.98 9.77 3.16
CA LEU A 176 30.92 8.44 2.58
C LEU A 176 32.19 7.66 2.96
N LYS A 177 32.01 6.42 3.43
CA LYS A 177 33.08 5.48 3.72
C LYS A 177 32.78 4.14 3.04
N ALA A 178 33.70 3.66 2.23
CA ALA A 178 33.65 2.34 1.60
C ALA A 178 34.77 1.45 2.14
N THR A 179 34.45 0.22 2.52
CA THR A 179 35.39 -0.78 3.03
C THR A 179 35.21 -2.09 2.27
N VAL A 180 36.31 -2.62 1.70
CA VAL A 180 36.33 -3.96 1.12
C VAL A 180 37.07 -4.88 2.09
N LEU A 181 36.31 -5.81 2.68
CA LEU A 181 36.82 -6.73 3.72
C LEU A 181 37.63 -7.85 3.07
N GLN A 182 38.79 -8.17 3.68
CA GLN A 182 39.72 -9.21 3.22
C GLN A 182 39.99 -9.15 1.70
N GLY A 183 40.09 -7.93 1.17
CA GLY A 183 40.29 -7.70 -0.27
C GLY A 183 41.68 -8.21 -0.74
N SER A 184 41.70 -9.14 -1.70
CA SER A 184 42.93 -9.63 -2.30
C SER A 184 43.52 -8.66 -3.32
N VAL A 185 42.73 -7.83 -3.94
CA VAL A 185 43.08 -6.86 -4.98
C VAL A 185 42.55 -5.47 -4.63
N LYS A 186 43.37 -4.43 -4.91
CA LYS A 186 42.95 -3.04 -4.70
C LYS A 186 41.73 -2.68 -5.57
N PRO A 187 40.65 -2.16 -5.02
CA PRO A 187 39.52 -1.68 -5.79
C PRO A 187 39.94 -0.58 -6.77
N GLN A 188 39.31 -0.59 -7.95
CA GLN A 188 39.53 0.41 -8.98
C GLN A 188 38.39 1.43 -8.97
N THR A 189 38.74 2.68 -9.03
CA THR A 189 37.77 3.81 -9.09
C THR A 189 37.98 4.58 -10.39
N ASP A 190 36.91 5.16 -10.92
CA ASP A 190 37.04 6.12 -12.00
C ASP A 190 37.79 7.37 -11.50
N LYS A 191 38.62 7.99 -12.35
CA LYS A 191 39.33 9.24 -12.05
C LYS A 191 38.40 10.41 -11.71
N ALA A 192 37.13 10.32 -12.08
CA ALA A 192 36.09 11.28 -11.73
C ALA A 192 35.51 11.09 -10.32
N ASN A 193 35.78 9.97 -9.65
CA ASN A 193 35.32 9.67 -8.30
C ASN A 193 36.35 10.15 -7.26
N GLU A 194 35.85 10.73 -6.17
CA GLU A 194 36.68 11.19 -5.06
C GLU A 194 37.18 10.07 -4.14
N LEU A 195 36.74 8.81 -4.38
CA LEU A 195 37.13 7.65 -3.60
C LEU A 195 38.57 7.19 -3.99
N VAL A 196 39.44 7.21 -3.00
CA VAL A 196 40.78 6.63 -3.11
C VAL A 196 40.91 5.51 -2.08
N PHE A 197 41.07 4.27 -2.54
CA PHE A 197 41.21 3.14 -1.65
C PHE A 197 42.66 3.01 -1.19
N ASP A 198 42.85 2.89 0.13
CA ASP A 198 44.12 2.58 0.76
C ASP A 198 44.03 1.26 1.53
N LYS A 199 45.16 0.56 1.63
CA LYS A 199 45.23 -0.70 2.34
C LYS A 199 45.26 -0.45 3.85
N ALA A 200 44.32 -1.04 4.58
CA ALA A 200 44.18 -0.95 6.03
C ALA A 200 44.14 -2.39 6.60
N GLY A 201 45.30 -2.92 7.00
CA GLY A 201 45.43 -4.32 7.40
C GLY A 201 45.13 -5.29 6.26
N THR A 202 44.10 -6.14 6.45
CA THR A 202 43.59 -7.06 5.42
C THR A 202 42.56 -6.42 4.48
N ASN A 203 42.09 -5.20 4.81
CA ASN A 203 41.01 -4.51 4.11
C ASN A 203 41.52 -3.38 3.22
N TYR A 204 40.68 -2.95 2.28
CA TYR A 204 40.86 -1.68 1.56
C TYR A 204 39.76 -0.72 1.98
N THR A 205 40.14 0.53 2.33
CA THR A 205 39.20 1.56 2.76
C THR A 205 39.37 2.82 1.93
N ALA A 206 38.24 3.50 1.66
CA ALA A 206 38.22 4.81 1.06
C ALA A 206 37.16 5.65 1.78
N ALA A 207 37.44 6.93 2.04
CA ALA A 207 36.47 7.82 2.67
C ALA A 207 36.67 9.26 2.19
N PHE A 208 35.58 10.01 2.11
CA PHE A 208 35.60 11.44 1.95
C PHE A 208 34.42 12.10 2.67
N SER A 209 34.58 13.36 3.00
CA SER A 209 33.52 14.20 3.58
C SER A 209 33.53 15.59 2.97
N ARG A 210 32.35 16.22 2.89
CA ARG A 210 32.14 17.53 2.30
C ARG A 210 31.08 18.30 3.10
N LYS A 211 31.20 19.64 3.08
CA LYS A 211 30.16 20.54 3.58
C LYS A 211 29.47 21.25 2.41
N ASN A 212 28.16 21.46 2.53
CA ASN A 212 27.33 22.10 1.51
C ASN A 212 27.52 21.43 0.13
N TYR A 213 27.49 20.09 0.12
CA TYR A 213 27.78 19.26 -1.04
C TYR A 213 26.49 18.84 -1.71
N LYS A 214 26.42 19.03 -3.04
CA LYS A 214 25.35 18.51 -3.87
C LYS A 214 25.87 17.30 -4.65
N PRO A 215 25.52 16.07 -4.24
CA PRO A 215 25.89 14.87 -4.98
C PRO A 215 25.12 14.81 -6.32
N GLU A 216 25.83 14.90 -7.44
CA GLU A 216 25.23 14.87 -8.80
C GLU A 216 25.73 13.69 -9.62
N ARG A 217 26.59 12.83 -9.05
CA ARG A 217 27.17 11.68 -9.75
C ARG A 217 27.14 10.45 -8.87
N SER A 218 26.84 9.29 -9.48
CA SER A 218 26.93 7.99 -8.82
C SER A 218 28.33 7.74 -8.26
N VAL A 219 28.37 7.12 -7.09
CA VAL A 219 29.62 6.60 -6.51
C VAL A 219 29.82 5.18 -7.04
N THR A 220 30.90 4.99 -7.80
CA THR A 220 31.21 3.70 -8.43
C THR A 220 32.62 3.25 -8.10
N PHE A 221 32.80 1.95 -7.89
CA PHE A 221 34.11 1.30 -7.87
C PHE A 221 33.97 -0.14 -8.33
N SER A 222 35.10 -0.74 -8.76
CA SER A 222 35.12 -2.10 -9.27
C SER A 222 36.20 -2.96 -8.60
N LEU A 223 35.90 -4.24 -8.45
CA LEU A 223 36.76 -5.25 -7.84
C LEU A 223 37.14 -6.26 -8.94
N PRO A 224 38.38 -6.28 -9.42
CA PRO A 224 38.82 -7.27 -10.41
C PRO A 224 38.67 -8.70 -9.89
N ILE A 225 38.19 -9.61 -10.74
CA ILE A 225 37.94 -11.01 -10.40
C ILE A 225 38.60 -11.96 -11.38
N GLN A 226 38.83 -13.19 -10.93
CA GLN A 226 39.24 -14.32 -11.74
C GLN A 226 38.02 -15.18 -12.05
N LYS A 227 37.56 -15.16 -13.31
CA LYS A 227 36.31 -15.86 -13.71
C LYS A 227 36.43 -17.39 -13.73
N GLU A 228 37.62 -17.91 -13.80
CA GLU A 228 37.90 -19.34 -13.88
C GLU A 228 37.62 -20.04 -12.53
N ILE A 229 37.64 -19.30 -11.45
CA ILE A 229 37.52 -19.86 -10.09
C ILE A 229 36.22 -19.35 -9.47
N PRO A 230 35.32 -20.24 -9.04
CA PRO A 230 34.13 -19.81 -8.27
C PRO A 230 34.53 -19.08 -6.98
N MET A 231 33.89 -17.96 -6.72
CA MET A 231 34.05 -17.24 -5.47
C MET A 231 33.14 -17.86 -4.40
N VAL A 232 33.70 -18.13 -3.22
CA VAL A 232 32.96 -18.75 -2.11
C VAL A 232 33.15 -17.94 -0.84
N SER A 233 32.03 -17.60 -0.18
CA SER A 233 32.00 -17.04 1.16
C SER A 233 31.22 -17.99 2.07
N MET A 234 31.72 -18.23 3.29
CA MET A 234 31.08 -19.14 4.26
C MET A 234 31.06 -18.53 5.65
N GLN A 235 30.01 -18.79 6.39
CA GLN A 235 29.84 -18.34 7.78
C GLN A 235 29.27 -19.49 8.63
N SER A 236 29.89 -19.76 9.76
CA SER A 236 29.34 -20.71 10.74
C SER A 236 28.29 -20.01 11.61
N ALA A 237 27.12 -20.60 11.71
CA ALA A 237 26.05 -20.16 12.61
C ALA A 237 25.20 -21.35 13.04
N SER A 238 24.82 -21.43 14.30
CA SER A 238 23.91 -22.45 14.85
C SER A 238 24.34 -23.91 14.57
N GLY A 239 25.66 -24.18 14.51
CA GLY A 239 26.18 -25.53 14.26
C GLY A 239 26.23 -25.97 12.79
N SER A 240 25.82 -25.13 11.86
CA SER A 240 25.91 -25.36 10.43
C SER A 240 26.74 -24.27 9.74
N TYR A 241 27.08 -24.48 8.48
CA TYR A 241 27.81 -23.52 7.65
C TYR A 241 26.90 -23.02 6.55
N TYR A 242 26.63 -21.72 6.56
CA TYR A 242 25.99 -21.01 5.46
C TYR A 242 27.03 -20.65 4.41
N PHE A 243 26.69 -20.79 3.14
CA PHE A 243 27.58 -20.41 2.05
C PHE A 243 26.86 -19.61 0.97
N VAL A 244 27.63 -18.76 0.30
CA VAL A 244 27.28 -18.12 -0.99
C VAL A 244 28.40 -18.45 -1.96
N ALA A 245 28.04 -18.98 -3.11
CA ALA A 245 29.00 -19.32 -4.17
C ALA A 245 28.58 -18.66 -5.48
N SER A 246 29.50 -17.96 -6.13
CA SER A 246 29.31 -17.32 -7.43
C SER A 246 30.22 -17.94 -8.48
N CYS A 247 29.65 -18.23 -9.65
CA CYS A 247 30.40 -18.78 -10.78
C CYS A 247 30.04 -18.11 -12.12
N PHE A 248 30.85 -18.35 -13.15
CA PHE A 248 30.76 -17.69 -14.46
C PHE A 248 30.63 -18.74 -15.56
N PRO A 249 29.46 -19.36 -15.75
CA PRO A 249 29.31 -20.39 -16.75
C PRO A 249 29.41 -19.75 -18.14
N GLU A 250 30.33 -20.28 -18.95
CA GLU A 250 30.43 -19.90 -20.36
C GLU A 250 29.13 -20.20 -21.10
N LYS A 251 28.65 -19.25 -21.88
CA LYS A 251 27.47 -19.38 -22.72
C LYS A 251 27.86 -19.75 -24.15
N LYS A 252 27.10 -20.67 -24.74
CA LYS A 252 27.09 -20.84 -26.19
C LYS A 252 26.09 -19.86 -26.77
N VAL A 253 26.48 -19.01 -27.68
CA VAL A 253 25.55 -18.10 -28.37
C VAL A 253 24.60 -18.94 -29.22
N ARG A 254 23.33 -18.90 -28.90
CA ARG A 254 22.21 -19.51 -29.62
C ARG A 254 21.24 -18.41 -30.00
N THR A 255 20.99 -18.27 -31.30
CA THR A 255 20.08 -17.24 -31.78
C THR A 255 18.63 -17.60 -31.41
N LYS A 256 17.92 -16.68 -30.74
CA LYS A 256 16.49 -16.79 -30.51
C LYS A 256 15.73 -16.53 -31.80
N GLN A 257 14.82 -17.41 -32.13
CA GLN A 257 13.87 -17.21 -33.23
C GLN A 257 12.56 -16.69 -32.68
N TRP A 258 12.18 -15.47 -33.06
CA TRP A 258 10.88 -14.90 -32.69
C TRP A 258 9.77 -15.47 -33.59
N SER A 259 8.57 -15.59 -33.04
CA SER A 259 7.39 -15.92 -33.84
C SER A 259 7.09 -14.81 -34.84
N ASN A 260 6.63 -15.18 -36.05
CA ASN A 260 6.16 -14.22 -37.06
C ASN A 260 4.83 -13.54 -36.64
N HIS A 261 4.24 -13.96 -35.53
CA HIS A 261 2.99 -13.45 -34.99
C HIS A 261 3.18 -13.26 -33.48
N ILE A 262 3.21 -12.00 -33.00
CA ILE A 262 3.46 -11.65 -31.60
C ILE A 262 2.28 -10.84 -31.08
N GLY A 263 1.81 -11.15 -29.86
CA GLY A 263 0.91 -10.32 -29.10
C GLY A 263 1.67 -9.30 -28.25
N ILE A 264 1.32 -8.04 -28.27
CA ILE A 264 1.78 -7.04 -27.31
C ILE A 264 0.64 -6.79 -26.33
N ILE A 265 0.89 -7.01 -25.05
CA ILE A 265 0.01 -6.63 -23.95
C ILE A 265 0.62 -5.37 -23.34
N TRP A 266 -0.03 -4.24 -23.61
CA TRP A 266 0.42 -2.93 -23.15
C TRP A 266 -0.43 -2.47 -21.98
N ASP A 267 0.21 -2.33 -20.84
CA ASP A 267 -0.43 -1.80 -19.65
C ASP A 267 -0.75 -0.32 -19.85
N ALA A 268 -2.03 -0.04 -19.91
CA ALA A 268 -2.62 1.29 -20.15
C ALA A 268 -3.32 1.84 -18.88
N SER A 269 -3.03 1.27 -17.69
CA SER A 269 -3.47 1.80 -16.41
C SER A 269 -2.82 3.16 -16.10
N LEU A 270 -3.29 3.87 -15.07
CA LEU A 270 -2.74 5.17 -14.70
C LEU A 270 -1.26 5.06 -14.30
N SER A 271 -0.85 3.99 -13.62
CA SER A 271 0.57 3.75 -13.26
C SER A 271 1.47 3.58 -14.48
N GLY A 272 0.92 3.20 -15.63
CA GLY A 272 1.64 3.14 -16.89
C GLY A 272 2.34 4.45 -17.30
N LEU A 273 1.86 5.61 -16.80
CA LEU A 273 2.54 6.90 -16.95
C LEU A 273 3.92 6.95 -16.27
N LYS A 274 4.18 6.08 -15.29
CA LYS A 274 5.45 6.01 -14.56
C LYS A 274 6.48 5.10 -15.25
N ARG A 275 6.11 4.42 -16.35
CA ARG A 275 7.02 3.61 -17.15
C ARG A 275 7.90 4.48 -18.06
N ASP A 276 9.10 4.04 -18.35
CA ASP A 276 9.95 4.62 -19.39
C ASP A 276 9.54 4.08 -20.77
N THR A 277 8.51 4.70 -21.35
CA THR A 277 7.95 4.29 -22.64
C THR A 277 8.97 4.34 -23.79
N LYS A 278 10.02 5.18 -23.68
CA LYS A 278 11.11 5.21 -24.69
C LYS A 278 11.89 3.91 -24.69
N LYS A 279 12.29 3.42 -23.50
CA LYS A 279 12.94 2.11 -23.37
C LYS A 279 12.02 0.97 -23.81
N ASP A 280 10.72 1.05 -23.50
CA ASP A 280 9.74 0.06 -23.95
C ASP A 280 9.68 -0.02 -25.48
N LEU A 281 9.63 1.13 -26.16
CA LEU A 281 9.65 1.22 -27.63
C LEU A 281 10.99 0.73 -28.22
N GLU A 282 12.13 0.93 -27.55
CA GLU A 282 13.43 0.39 -27.98
C GLU A 282 13.44 -1.14 -28.04
N VAL A 283 12.76 -1.83 -27.10
CA VAL A 283 12.60 -3.30 -27.13
C VAL A 283 11.89 -3.74 -28.41
N ILE A 284 10.78 -3.08 -28.73
CA ILE A 284 9.99 -3.37 -29.95
C ILE A 284 10.81 -3.09 -31.21
N GLN A 285 11.50 -1.94 -31.25
CA GLN A 285 12.37 -1.56 -32.36
C GLN A 285 13.46 -2.61 -32.59
N GLN A 286 14.08 -3.15 -31.56
CA GLN A 286 15.11 -4.18 -31.70
C GLN A 286 14.54 -5.49 -32.27
N ILE A 287 13.39 -5.94 -31.76
CA ILE A 287 12.71 -7.14 -32.27
C ILE A 287 12.34 -6.95 -33.75
N VAL A 288 11.77 -5.81 -34.12
CA VAL A 288 11.40 -5.48 -35.50
C VAL A 288 12.65 -5.45 -36.42
N THR A 289 13.75 -4.90 -35.92
CA THR A 289 15.01 -4.85 -36.70
C THR A 289 15.55 -6.23 -37.02
N GLU A 290 15.44 -7.18 -36.08
CA GLU A 290 15.90 -8.56 -36.25
C GLU A 290 14.95 -9.41 -37.13
N THR A 291 13.64 -9.23 -36.95
CA THR A 291 12.62 -10.04 -37.64
C THR A 291 12.25 -9.51 -39.03
N LYS A 292 12.28 -8.20 -39.20
CA LYS A 292 11.91 -7.42 -40.41
C LYS A 292 10.46 -7.59 -40.86
N ASP A 293 9.93 -8.80 -40.90
CA ASP A 293 8.55 -9.11 -41.27
C ASP A 293 7.84 -9.77 -40.10
N LEU A 294 6.80 -9.14 -39.58
CA LEU A 294 6.14 -9.52 -38.35
C LEU A 294 4.68 -9.05 -38.35
N THR A 295 3.78 -9.83 -37.82
CA THR A 295 2.41 -9.39 -37.48
C THR A 295 2.31 -9.22 -35.98
N VAL A 296 1.84 -8.03 -35.54
CA VAL A 296 1.65 -7.71 -34.12
C VAL A 296 0.20 -7.47 -33.81
N SER A 297 -0.33 -8.22 -32.85
CA SER A 297 -1.64 -7.93 -32.24
C SER A 297 -1.43 -7.07 -31.00
N LEU A 298 -1.99 -5.87 -30.96
CA LEU A 298 -1.91 -4.97 -29.80
C LEU A 298 -3.12 -5.14 -28.91
N TYR A 299 -2.88 -5.41 -27.62
CA TYR A 299 -3.87 -5.51 -26.56
C TYR A 299 -3.58 -4.45 -25.50
N LEU A 300 -4.61 -3.75 -25.04
CA LEU A 300 -4.53 -2.79 -23.95
C LEU A 300 -5.07 -3.43 -22.66
N LEU A 301 -4.34 -3.27 -21.58
CA LEU A 301 -4.70 -3.74 -20.25
C LEU A 301 -4.88 -2.55 -19.32
N ASN A 302 -6.05 -2.45 -18.73
CA ASN A 302 -6.38 -1.59 -17.59
C ASN A 302 -7.52 -2.28 -16.81
N ASN A 303 -8.63 -1.64 -16.52
CA ASN A 303 -9.83 -2.28 -15.96
C ASN A 303 -10.31 -3.46 -16.81
N LYS A 304 -10.05 -3.38 -18.11
CA LYS A 304 -10.43 -4.36 -19.13
C LYS A 304 -9.20 -4.82 -19.92
N PHE A 305 -9.35 -5.95 -20.57
CA PHE A 305 -8.38 -6.46 -21.55
C PHE A 305 -9.00 -6.38 -22.93
N THR A 306 -8.54 -5.47 -23.78
CA THR A 306 -9.16 -5.18 -25.07
C THR A 306 -8.15 -5.24 -26.20
N LYS A 307 -8.56 -5.78 -27.35
CA LYS A 307 -7.75 -5.73 -28.57
C LYS A 307 -7.85 -4.34 -29.20
N SER A 308 -6.74 -3.63 -29.34
CA SER A 308 -6.66 -2.31 -29.97
C SER A 308 -6.53 -2.40 -31.48
N GLY A 309 -5.71 -3.35 -31.97
CA GLY A 309 -5.49 -3.50 -33.42
C GLY A 309 -4.58 -4.67 -33.77
N THR A 310 -4.39 -4.86 -35.08
CA THR A 310 -3.40 -5.80 -35.64
C THR A 310 -2.60 -5.05 -36.70
N TYR A 311 -1.28 -5.07 -36.56
CA TYR A 311 -0.33 -4.32 -37.38
C TYR A 311 0.56 -5.28 -38.16
N LYS A 312 0.65 -5.12 -39.46
CA LYS A 312 1.56 -5.89 -40.30
C LYS A 312 2.82 -5.07 -40.55
N ILE A 313 3.93 -5.54 -40.06
CA ILE A 313 5.25 -4.96 -40.23
C ILE A 313 5.88 -5.61 -41.46
N THR A 314 6.37 -4.83 -42.38
CA THR A 314 7.02 -5.29 -43.61
C THR A 314 8.33 -4.51 -43.83
N ASN A 315 9.43 -5.22 -44.08
CA ASN A 315 10.77 -4.61 -44.23
C ASN A 315 11.19 -3.72 -43.04
N GLY A 316 10.70 -4.03 -41.80
CA GLY A 316 11.03 -3.29 -40.61
C GLY A 316 10.28 -1.98 -40.42
N ASN A 317 9.30 -1.65 -41.29
CA ASN A 317 8.44 -0.49 -41.06
C ASN A 317 7.32 -0.82 -40.09
N TRP A 318 7.32 -0.16 -38.92
CA TRP A 318 6.35 -0.32 -37.83
C TRP A 318 5.73 1.00 -37.37
N ASP A 319 5.79 2.03 -38.22
CA ASP A 319 5.33 3.39 -37.90
C ASP A 319 3.88 3.44 -37.42
N ASP A 320 2.99 2.61 -37.99
CA ASP A 320 1.59 2.57 -37.56
C ASP A 320 1.41 1.98 -36.17
N LEU A 321 2.17 0.93 -35.84
CA LEU A 321 2.18 0.36 -34.47
C LEU A 321 2.78 1.37 -33.49
N LYS A 322 3.88 2.04 -33.86
CA LYS A 322 4.53 3.05 -33.03
C LYS A 322 3.58 4.19 -32.68
N LYS A 323 2.89 4.75 -33.69
CA LYS A 323 1.87 5.79 -33.47
C LYS A 323 0.75 5.33 -32.56
N ALA A 324 0.29 4.08 -32.73
CA ALA A 324 -0.75 3.51 -31.87
C ALA A 324 -0.31 3.43 -30.41
N LEU A 325 0.95 2.99 -30.15
CA LEU A 325 1.52 2.92 -28.80
C LEU A 325 1.75 4.30 -28.17
N GLU A 326 2.24 5.27 -28.96
CA GLU A 326 2.46 6.65 -28.52
C GLU A 326 1.13 7.39 -28.24
N SER A 327 0.02 6.94 -28.82
CA SER A 327 -1.31 7.53 -28.63
C SER A 327 -2.12 6.85 -27.52
N VAL A 328 -1.56 5.88 -26.80
CA VAL A 328 -2.27 5.19 -25.72
C VAL A 328 -2.63 6.16 -24.60
N ILE A 329 -3.89 6.14 -24.19
CA ILE A 329 -4.38 6.86 -23.02
C ILE A 329 -4.20 5.96 -21.81
N TYR A 330 -3.42 6.42 -20.84
CA TYR A 330 -3.18 5.73 -19.57
C TYR A 330 -4.23 6.20 -18.56
N ASP A 331 -5.15 5.31 -18.18
CA ASP A 331 -6.25 5.66 -17.26
C ASP A 331 -6.87 4.39 -16.65
N GLY A 332 -7.33 4.47 -15.40
CA GLY A 332 -7.92 3.36 -14.68
C GLY A 332 -6.90 2.51 -13.92
N GLY A 333 -7.39 1.50 -13.20
CA GLY A 333 -6.59 0.53 -12.47
C GLY A 333 -6.17 -0.68 -13.33
N THR A 334 -5.32 -1.54 -12.77
CA THR A 334 -4.76 -2.72 -13.46
C THR A 334 -5.49 -4.00 -13.03
N ASN A 335 -6.10 -4.69 -14.00
CA ASN A 335 -6.85 -5.94 -13.79
C ASN A 335 -6.23 -7.12 -14.54
N TYR A 336 -5.28 -7.81 -13.95
CA TYR A 336 -4.66 -8.99 -14.58
C TYR A 336 -5.62 -10.16 -14.75
N SER A 337 -6.64 -10.30 -13.90
CA SER A 337 -7.63 -11.36 -14.04
C SER A 337 -8.49 -11.24 -15.32
N ALA A 338 -8.47 -10.08 -15.98
CA ALA A 338 -9.13 -9.89 -17.28
C ALA A 338 -8.35 -10.50 -18.46
N VAL A 339 -7.05 -10.77 -18.30
CA VAL A 339 -6.20 -11.29 -19.38
C VAL A 339 -6.55 -12.73 -19.72
N ARG A 340 -6.80 -13.02 -21.00
CA ARG A 340 -7.22 -14.32 -21.52
C ARG A 340 -6.38 -14.75 -22.72
N THR A 341 -5.06 -14.92 -22.50
CA THR A 341 -4.14 -15.30 -23.59
C THR A 341 -4.45 -16.64 -24.22
N ALA A 342 -5.03 -17.59 -23.48
CA ALA A 342 -5.37 -18.93 -23.96
C ALA A 342 -6.27 -18.92 -25.19
N THR A 343 -7.18 -17.96 -25.30
CA THR A 343 -8.14 -17.82 -26.41
C THR A 343 -7.63 -17.00 -27.60
N LEU A 344 -6.43 -16.39 -27.48
CA LEU A 344 -5.86 -15.55 -28.52
C LEU A 344 -5.07 -16.36 -29.56
N PRO A 345 -4.93 -15.86 -30.78
CA PRO A 345 -4.17 -16.57 -31.84
C PRO A 345 -2.66 -16.56 -31.62
N ASP A 346 -2.14 -15.53 -30.97
CA ASP A 346 -0.72 -15.33 -30.74
C ASP A 346 -0.14 -16.41 -29.83
N LYS A 347 1.07 -16.88 -30.15
CA LYS A 347 1.79 -17.88 -29.32
C LYS A 347 2.83 -17.27 -28.41
N GLU A 348 3.30 -16.10 -28.73
CA GLU A 348 4.35 -15.37 -28.04
C GLU A 348 3.85 -13.95 -27.72
N PHE A 349 3.98 -13.55 -26.46
CA PHE A 349 3.49 -12.25 -25.97
C PHE A 349 4.62 -11.44 -25.33
N LEU A 350 4.57 -10.13 -25.51
CA LEU A 350 5.36 -9.15 -24.80
C LEU A 350 4.42 -8.38 -23.85
N LEU A 351 4.57 -8.56 -22.55
CA LEU A 351 3.83 -7.83 -21.52
C LEU A 351 4.68 -6.66 -21.02
N PHE A 352 4.26 -5.44 -21.33
CA PHE A 352 4.87 -4.21 -20.83
C PHE A 352 4.04 -3.69 -19.65
N SER A 353 4.53 -3.88 -18.42
CA SER A 353 3.81 -3.51 -17.20
C SER A 353 4.76 -3.35 -16.01
N ASP A 354 4.30 -2.68 -14.95
CA ASP A 354 4.96 -2.63 -13.64
C ASP A 354 4.66 -3.87 -12.76
N GLY A 355 3.71 -4.71 -13.14
CA GLY A 355 3.37 -5.92 -12.39
C GLY A 355 2.42 -5.70 -11.20
N LEU A 356 2.04 -4.46 -10.89
CA LEU A 356 1.12 -4.14 -9.82
C LEU A 356 -0.33 -4.41 -10.26
N SER A 357 -1.05 -5.26 -9.52
CA SER A 357 -2.45 -5.57 -9.80
C SER A 357 -3.33 -4.88 -8.75
N THR A 358 -4.00 -3.81 -9.15
CA THR A 358 -4.78 -2.96 -8.25
C THR A 358 -6.26 -3.33 -8.19
N LEU A 359 -6.77 -4.07 -9.19
CA LEU A 359 -8.19 -4.45 -9.32
C LEU A 359 -8.45 -5.95 -9.30
N SER A 360 -7.41 -6.77 -9.20
CA SER A 360 -7.55 -8.21 -9.10
C SER A 360 -6.38 -8.79 -8.32
N ASN A 361 -6.54 -10.01 -7.79
CA ASN A 361 -5.37 -10.76 -7.34
C ASN A 361 -4.41 -10.90 -8.52
N ALA A 362 -3.10 -10.90 -8.25
CA ALA A 362 -2.06 -11.06 -9.27
C ALA A 362 -2.09 -12.43 -9.99
N ASP A 363 -3.15 -13.20 -9.79
CA ASP A 363 -3.42 -14.47 -10.44
C ASP A 363 -3.72 -14.24 -11.93
N PHE A 364 -2.66 -14.13 -12.70
CA PHE A 364 -2.71 -14.12 -14.16
C PHE A 364 -3.35 -15.43 -14.69
N PHE A 365 -3.50 -16.41 -13.81
CA PHE A 365 -4.03 -17.74 -14.10
C PHE A 365 -5.24 -18.05 -13.22
N PRO A 366 -6.29 -18.76 -13.76
CA PRO A 366 -7.46 -19.14 -12.99
C PRO A 366 -7.13 -19.95 -11.74
N LYS A 367 -7.80 -19.68 -10.61
CA LYS A 367 -7.61 -20.34 -9.31
C LYS A 367 -7.73 -21.87 -9.34
N ASP A 368 -8.41 -22.44 -10.32
CA ASP A 368 -8.62 -23.89 -10.48
C ASP A 368 -7.34 -24.65 -10.86
N GLN A 369 -6.32 -23.95 -11.31
CA GLN A 369 -5.00 -24.53 -11.51
C GLN A 369 -4.18 -24.29 -10.25
N LYS A 370 -4.18 -25.24 -9.30
CA LYS A 370 -3.20 -25.27 -8.22
C LYS A 370 -1.81 -25.24 -8.83
N VAL A 371 -1.21 -24.04 -8.86
CA VAL A 371 0.18 -23.84 -9.26
C VAL A 371 1.04 -24.46 -8.18
N MET A 372 1.41 -25.71 -8.36
CA MET A 372 2.38 -26.37 -7.49
C MET A 372 3.78 -25.89 -7.91
N TRP A 373 4.31 -24.93 -7.18
CA TRP A 373 5.75 -24.66 -7.17
C TRP A 373 6.49 -25.85 -6.50
N PRO A 374 7.58 -26.42 -7.02
CA PRO A 374 8.41 -25.97 -8.14
C PRO A 374 8.18 -26.71 -9.47
N ARG A 375 7.05 -27.34 -9.67
CA ARG A 375 6.77 -27.99 -10.95
C ARG A 375 6.13 -26.96 -11.89
N VAL A 376 6.96 -26.36 -12.75
CA VAL A 376 6.45 -25.81 -14.00
C VAL A 376 5.64 -26.95 -14.68
N ARG A 377 4.32 -26.95 -14.53
CA ARG A 377 3.51 -27.76 -15.43
C ARG A 377 3.80 -27.21 -16.81
N GLN A 378 4.25 -28.07 -17.70
CA GLN A 378 4.16 -27.80 -19.12
C GLN A 378 2.73 -27.33 -19.35
N ASN A 379 2.58 -26.01 -19.56
CA ASN A 379 1.28 -25.44 -19.85
C ASN A 379 0.85 -26.03 -21.19
N ASP A 380 -0.31 -26.70 -21.24
CA ASP A 380 -0.88 -27.24 -22.48
C ASP A 380 -1.17 -26.13 -23.52
N SER A 381 -1.13 -24.86 -23.10
CA SER A 381 -1.14 -23.72 -24.00
C SER A 381 0.28 -23.37 -24.41
N ASN A 382 0.81 -23.82 -25.42
CA ASN A 382 2.09 -23.51 -26.12
C ASN A 382 2.39 -21.99 -26.27
N LYS A 383 2.17 -21.17 -25.20
CA LYS A 383 2.19 -19.71 -25.20
C LYS A 383 3.24 -19.19 -24.22
N SER A 384 4.15 -18.35 -24.71
CA SER A 384 5.18 -17.67 -23.90
C SER A 384 4.81 -16.22 -23.65
N ILE A 385 4.96 -15.75 -22.42
CA ILE A 385 4.76 -14.34 -22.05
C ILE A 385 6.10 -13.80 -21.55
N HIS A 386 6.71 -12.91 -22.32
CA HIS A 386 7.90 -12.17 -21.94
C HIS A 386 7.48 -10.92 -21.20
N CYS A 387 7.89 -10.78 -19.93
CA CYS A 387 7.53 -9.64 -19.08
C CYS A 387 8.65 -8.60 -19.14
N ILE A 388 8.31 -7.39 -19.56
CA ILE A 388 9.21 -6.25 -19.73
C ILE A 388 8.82 -5.17 -18.72
N VAL A 389 9.78 -4.71 -17.93
CA VAL A 389 9.55 -3.67 -16.93
C VAL A 389 10.55 -2.53 -17.10
N SER A 390 10.02 -1.31 -17.21
CA SER A 390 10.77 -0.04 -17.26
C SER A 390 10.44 0.90 -16.10
N ALA A 391 9.38 0.61 -15.35
CA ALA A 391 9.01 1.38 -14.16
C ALA A 391 10.02 1.18 -13.02
N ALA A 392 10.28 2.23 -12.24
CA ALA A 392 11.13 2.14 -11.05
C ALA A 392 10.44 1.39 -9.91
N VAL A 393 9.13 1.58 -9.78
CA VAL A 393 8.24 0.89 -8.83
C VAL A 393 7.57 -0.26 -9.56
N ALA A 394 7.78 -1.51 -9.13
CA ALA A 394 7.25 -2.68 -9.82
C ALA A 394 7.15 -3.92 -8.92
N ASP A 395 6.17 -4.79 -9.18
CA ASP A 395 6.13 -6.13 -8.59
C ASP A 395 6.94 -7.11 -9.46
N TYR A 396 8.24 -7.14 -9.20
CA TYR A 396 9.16 -8.04 -9.90
C TYR A 396 8.84 -9.53 -9.66
N SER A 397 8.30 -9.87 -8.48
CA SER A 397 7.95 -11.24 -8.12
C SER A 397 6.80 -11.76 -8.99
N ALA A 398 5.75 -10.95 -9.15
CA ALA A 398 4.62 -11.26 -10.03
C ALA A 398 5.06 -11.42 -11.49
N LEU A 399 5.86 -10.48 -12.02
CA LEU A 399 6.34 -10.53 -13.41
C LEU A 399 7.27 -11.73 -13.68
N LYS A 400 8.14 -12.06 -12.71
CA LYS A 400 8.99 -13.26 -12.79
C LYS A 400 8.17 -14.53 -12.77
N LEU A 401 7.13 -14.61 -11.92
CA LEU A 401 6.24 -15.76 -11.86
C LEU A 401 5.52 -15.98 -13.19
N ILE A 402 4.94 -14.92 -13.78
CA ILE A 402 4.27 -14.98 -15.09
C ILE A 402 5.25 -15.49 -16.16
N ALA A 403 6.45 -14.92 -16.25
CA ALA A 403 7.46 -15.32 -17.20
C ALA A 403 7.88 -16.79 -17.01
N ALA A 404 8.15 -17.21 -15.78
CA ALA A 404 8.56 -18.58 -15.46
C ALA A 404 7.48 -19.60 -15.78
N GLN A 405 6.21 -19.33 -15.45
CA GLN A 405 5.08 -20.24 -15.70
C GLN A 405 4.76 -20.39 -17.18
N THR A 406 5.08 -19.40 -18.00
CA THR A 406 4.82 -19.40 -19.44
C THR A 406 6.05 -19.67 -20.29
N ASN A 407 7.16 -20.06 -19.67
CA ASN A 407 8.45 -20.22 -20.37
C ASN A 407 8.87 -18.96 -21.17
N GLY A 408 8.50 -17.78 -20.65
CA GLY A 408 8.90 -16.49 -21.17
C GLY A 408 10.17 -15.95 -20.50
N LYS A 409 10.57 -14.75 -20.86
CA LYS A 409 11.70 -14.02 -20.25
C LYS A 409 11.19 -12.91 -19.33
N PHE A 410 11.84 -12.69 -18.22
CA PHE A 410 11.70 -11.48 -17.41
C PHE A 410 12.85 -10.52 -17.76
N ILE A 411 12.51 -9.33 -18.27
CA ILE A 411 13.45 -8.31 -18.76
C ILE A 411 13.24 -7.01 -17.97
N ASN A 412 14.20 -6.70 -17.09
CA ASN A 412 14.19 -5.44 -16.34
C ASN A 412 15.10 -4.41 -17.06
N LEU A 413 14.47 -3.44 -17.72
CA LEU A 413 15.16 -2.42 -18.50
C LEU A 413 15.96 -1.41 -17.64
N ASN A 414 15.66 -1.35 -16.34
CA ASN A 414 16.37 -0.49 -15.40
C ASN A 414 17.77 -1.03 -15.03
N SER A 415 18.02 -2.33 -15.26
CA SER A 415 19.28 -3.00 -14.92
C SER A 415 20.10 -3.44 -16.12
N LEU A 416 19.70 -3.10 -17.35
CA LEU A 416 20.35 -3.55 -18.57
C LEU A 416 20.95 -2.39 -19.37
N SER A 417 22.18 -2.55 -19.82
CA SER A 417 22.74 -1.70 -20.88
C SER A 417 22.10 -2.04 -22.25
N ALA A 418 22.21 -1.16 -23.23
CA ALA A 418 21.72 -1.40 -24.59
C ALA A 418 22.32 -2.69 -25.23
N THR A 419 23.59 -2.98 -24.96
CA THR A 419 24.26 -4.21 -25.45
C THR A 419 23.65 -5.44 -24.78
N GLN A 420 23.42 -5.41 -23.46
CA GLN A 420 22.82 -6.51 -22.71
C GLN A 420 21.36 -6.74 -23.14
N LEU A 421 20.62 -5.66 -23.38
CA LEU A 421 19.25 -5.75 -23.89
C LEU A 421 19.23 -6.45 -25.27
N LYS A 422 20.11 -6.04 -26.18
CA LYS A 422 20.23 -6.69 -27.48
C LYS A 422 20.54 -8.19 -27.33
N GLU A 423 21.50 -8.56 -26.49
CA GLU A 423 21.81 -9.97 -26.19
C GLU A 423 20.60 -10.73 -25.68
N GLU A 424 19.85 -10.17 -24.72
CA GLU A 424 18.62 -10.78 -24.15
C GLU A 424 17.53 -11.03 -25.21
N LEU A 425 17.38 -10.13 -26.17
CA LEU A 425 16.36 -10.22 -27.20
C LEU A 425 16.78 -11.14 -28.38
N THR A 426 18.06 -11.29 -28.64
CA THR A 426 18.55 -12.04 -29.82
C THR A 426 19.11 -13.43 -29.53
N THR A 427 19.28 -13.78 -28.23
CA THR A 427 19.85 -15.09 -27.85
C THR A 427 18.91 -15.89 -26.96
N GLU A 428 19.06 -17.24 -27.01
CA GLU A 428 18.42 -18.11 -26.01
C GLU A 428 19.10 -17.90 -24.65
N THR A 429 18.32 -17.98 -23.59
CA THR A 429 18.82 -17.80 -22.23
C THR A 429 19.36 -19.11 -21.67
N LEU A 430 20.64 -19.10 -21.22
CA LEU A 430 21.18 -20.18 -20.40
C LEU A 430 20.48 -20.19 -19.04
N HIS A 431 20.11 -21.38 -18.54
CA HIS A 431 19.49 -21.53 -17.22
C HIS A 431 20.35 -22.39 -16.30
N PHE A 432 20.37 -22.04 -15.04
CA PHE A 432 20.67 -22.97 -13.97
C PHE A 432 19.52 -23.97 -13.87
N LEU A 433 19.82 -25.27 -13.85
CA LEU A 433 18.82 -26.34 -13.87
C LEU A 433 18.74 -27.12 -12.55
N GLY A 434 19.62 -26.78 -11.59
CA GLY A 434 19.67 -27.44 -10.30
C GLY A 434 21.09 -27.81 -9.87
N VAL A 435 21.17 -28.55 -8.78
CA VAL A 435 22.42 -29.12 -8.24
C VAL A 435 22.41 -30.65 -8.35
N GLU A 436 23.59 -31.27 -8.53
CA GLU A 436 23.68 -32.71 -8.35
C GLU A 436 23.45 -33.06 -6.86
N LYS A 437 22.64 -34.10 -6.60
CA LYS A 437 22.28 -34.48 -5.25
C LYS A 437 23.51 -34.88 -4.44
N THR A 438 23.73 -34.25 -3.30
CA THR A 438 24.76 -34.57 -2.31
C THR A 438 24.14 -34.61 -0.91
N ASP A 439 24.59 -35.51 -0.05
CA ASP A 439 23.99 -35.72 1.28
C ASP A 439 24.39 -34.63 2.28
N ASN A 440 25.46 -33.85 2.00
CA ASN A 440 26.01 -32.86 2.92
C ASN A 440 25.50 -31.44 2.68
N ILE A 441 24.67 -31.22 1.66
CA ILE A 441 24.16 -29.89 1.31
C ILE A 441 22.66 -29.88 1.48
N LYS A 442 22.18 -28.90 2.23
CA LYS A 442 20.78 -28.66 2.54
C LYS A 442 20.36 -27.33 1.97
N GLU A 443 19.11 -27.18 1.65
CA GLU A 443 18.45 -25.92 1.34
C GLU A 443 19.26 -24.94 0.49
N VAL A 444 19.34 -25.21 -0.81
CA VAL A 444 20.02 -24.32 -1.77
C VAL A 444 19.01 -23.40 -2.47
N TYR A 445 19.39 -22.14 -2.64
CA TYR A 445 18.59 -21.13 -3.34
C TYR A 445 19.44 -20.33 -4.34
N PRO A 446 18.97 -20.14 -5.61
CA PRO A 446 17.68 -20.61 -6.10
C PRO A 446 17.62 -22.14 -6.18
N SER A 447 16.45 -22.72 -5.81
CA SER A 447 16.18 -24.16 -5.91
C SER A 447 15.60 -24.55 -7.28
N VAL A 448 15.20 -23.58 -8.07
CA VAL A 448 14.47 -23.72 -9.34
C VAL A 448 15.28 -23.25 -10.52
N ALA A 449 14.86 -23.65 -11.71
CA ALA A 449 15.47 -23.20 -12.97
C ALA A 449 15.47 -21.66 -13.04
N THR A 450 16.67 -21.08 -13.09
CA THR A 450 16.89 -19.64 -13.02
C THR A 450 17.71 -19.17 -14.21
N PRO A 451 17.31 -18.08 -14.91
CA PRO A 451 18.05 -17.54 -16.03
C PRO A 451 19.43 -17.03 -15.58
N VAL A 452 20.46 -17.35 -16.36
CA VAL A 452 21.84 -16.97 -16.10
C VAL A 452 22.29 -15.95 -17.15
N ARG A 453 22.64 -14.77 -16.69
CA ARG A 453 23.19 -13.71 -17.57
C ARG A 453 24.70 -13.80 -17.65
N ASN A 454 25.44 -13.04 -16.87
CA ASN A 454 26.91 -13.02 -16.88
C ASN A 454 27.51 -13.82 -15.72
N ASN A 455 26.82 -13.92 -14.63
CA ASN A 455 27.17 -14.67 -13.44
C ASN A 455 25.96 -15.43 -12.92
N PHE A 456 26.24 -16.40 -12.08
CA PHE A 456 25.24 -17.11 -11.30
C PHE A 456 25.72 -17.24 -9.87
N SER A 457 24.83 -16.97 -8.93
CA SER A 457 25.10 -17.06 -7.50
C SER A 457 24.06 -17.95 -6.82
N ILE A 458 24.56 -18.86 -5.98
CA ILE A 458 23.76 -19.80 -5.18
C ILE A 458 24.12 -19.66 -3.72
N ALA A 459 23.13 -19.75 -2.84
CA ALA A 459 23.35 -19.85 -1.39
C ALA A 459 22.78 -21.16 -0.85
N GLY A 460 23.36 -21.67 0.21
CA GLY A 460 22.90 -22.92 0.82
C GLY A 460 23.50 -23.15 2.20
N ILE A 461 23.12 -24.29 2.77
CA ILE A 461 23.57 -24.75 4.10
C ILE A 461 24.29 -26.08 3.95
N THR A 462 25.40 -26.24 4.67
CA THR A 462 26.12 -27.53 4.82
C THR A 462 26.42 -27.79 6.28
N ASP A 463 26.36 -29.07 6.69
CA ASP A 463 26.71 -29.50 8.06
C ASP A 463 28.21 -29.78 8.22
N VAL A 464 28.96 -29.74 7.13
CA VAL A 464 30.40 -30.03 7.16
C VAL A 464 31.22 -28.82 6.69
N PRO A 465 32.40 -28.61 7.27
CA PRO A 465 33.25 -27.47 6.93
C PRO A 465 33.87 -27.57 5.54
N GLN A 466 33.84 -28.75 4.92
CA GLN A 466 34.41 -28.97 3.59
C GLN A 466 33.56 -29.98 2.80
N THR A 467 33.13 -29.55 1.60
CA THR A 467 32.37 -30.40 0.65
C THR A 467 32.45 -29.83 -0.76
N GLN A 468 31.87 -30.53 -1.72
CA GLN A 468 31.80 -30.11 -3.12
C GLN A 468 30.33 -30.01 -3.56
N LEU A 469 30.04 -29.03 -4.40
CA LEU A 469 28.74 -28.78 -5.01
C LEU A 469 28.90 -28.74 -6.53
N VAL A 470 28.08 -29.49 -7.25
CA VAL A 470 28.06 -29.47 -8.73
C VAL A 470 26.79 -28.75 -9.20
N LEU A 471 26.99 -27.64 -9.91
CA LEU A 471 25.90 -26.82 -10.48
C LEU A 471 25.65 -27.26 -11.93
N LEU A 472 24.39 -27.41 -12.28
CA LEU A 472 23.95 -27.86 -13.61
C LEU A 472 23.40 -26.67 -14.41
N PHE A 473 23.92 -26.50 -15.62
CA PHE A 473 23.47 -25.42 -16.52
C PHE A 473 23.09 -25.99 -17.89
N GLY A 474 22.10 -25.33 -18.55
CA GLY A 474 21.68 -25.78 -19.88
C GLY A 474 20.65 -24.86 -20.52
N TYR A 475 20.15 -25.32 -21.66
CA TYR A 475 19.07 -24.64 -22.40
C TYR A 475 17.83 -25.54 -22.42
N GLY A 476 16.66 -24.93 -22.12
CA GLY A 476 15.47 -25.73 -21.79
C GLY A 476 15.75 -26.66 -20.60
N ASN A 477 15.42 -27.97 -20.75
CA ASN A 477 15.66 -28.97 -19.71
C ASN A 477 16.93 -29.81 -19.93
N LYS A 478 17.78 -29.45 -20.92
CA LYS A 478 18.98 -30.22 -21.29
C LYS A 478 20.21 -29.66 -20.60
N VAL A 479 20.82 -30.47 -19.72
CA VAL A 479 22.10 -30.12 -19.08
C VAL A 479 23.23 -30.16 -20.13
N GLU A 480 23.96 -29.05 -20.25
CA GLU A 480 25.10 -28.89 -21.16
C GLU A 480 26.41 -28.62 -20.42
N LYS A 481 26.33 -28.04 -19.24
CA LYS A 481 27.53 -27.69 -18.47
C LYS A 481 27.37 -28.07 -17.01
N ARG A 482 28.46 -28.56 -16.43
CA ARG A 482 28.62 -28.82 -15.00
C ARG A 482 29.72 -27.93 -14.44
N VAL A 483 29.44 -27.21 -13.36
CA VAL A 483 30.46 -26.38 -12.69
C VAL A 483 30.63 -26.90 -11.28
N LEU A 484 31.88 -27.31 -10.98
CA LEU A 484 32.27 -27.77 -9.65
C LEU A 484 32.61 -26.57 -8.76
N VAL A 485 31.98 -26.49 -7.60
CA VAL A 485 32.27 -25.51 -6.55
C VAL A 485 32.81 -26.23 -5.33
N SER A 486 34.03 -25.90 -4.92
CA SER A 486 34.64 -26.43 -3.69
C SER A 486 34.30 -25.51 -2.50
N LEU A 487 33.55 -26.02 -1.55
CA LEU A 487 33.20 -25.35 -0.30
C LEU A 487 34.23 -25.73 0.76
N ASN A 488 34.98 -24.76 1.30
CA ASN A 488 35.96 -24.97 2.36
C ASN A 488 35.96 -23.77 3.32
N ALA A 489 35.42 -23.96 4.49
CA ALA A 489 35.28 -22.92 5.51
C ALA A 489 36.64 -22.34 5.96
N ASN A 490 37.73 -23.05 5.82
CA ASN A 490 39.05 -22.54 6.16
C ASN A 490 39.68 -21.61 5.10
N GLN A 491 39.21 -21.69 3.85
CA GLN A 491 39.70 -20.92 2.72
C GLN A 491 38.71 -19.84 2.25
N ALA A 492 37.45 -19.95 2.69
CA ALA A 492 36.39 -19.00 2.32
C ALA A 492 36.52 -17.71 3.11
N ASN A 493 35.97 -16.63 2.53
CA ASN A 493 35.76 -15.38 3.27
C ASN A 493 34.75 -15.63 4.39
N ARG A 494 35.11 -15.24 5.64
CA ARG A 494 34.31 -15.47 6.85
C ARG A 494 33.63 -14.22 7.40
N GLU A 495 33.95 -13.07 6.86
CA GLU A 495 33.36 -11.80 7.27
C GLU A 495 32.05 -11.55 6.48
N GLY A 496 31.17 -10.73 7.03
CA GLY A 496 29.88 -10.41 6.43
C GLY A 496 28.72 -11.29 6.90
N ASN A 497 27.51 -10.99 6.45
CA ASN A 497 26.26 -11.65 6.88
C ASN A 497 25.81 -12.73 5.88
N ILE A 498 26.62 -13.78 5.69
CA ILE A 498 26.34 -14.83 4.68
C ILE A 498 25.03 -15.57 4.95
N HIS A 499 24.71 -15.83 6.23
CA HIS A 499 23.45 -16.46 6.62
C HIS A 499 22.22 -15.58 6.24
N ARG A 500 22.35 -14.25 6.27
CA ARG A 500 21.29 -13.32 5.87
C ARG A 500 21.10 -13.31 4.34
N ILE A 501 22.19 -13.41 3.55
CA ILE A 501 22.11 -13.54 2.10
C ILE A 501 21.40 -14.83 1.69
N TRP A 502 21.69 -15.94 2.39
CA TRP A 502 20.94 -17.18 2.18
C TRP A 502 19.43 -16.97 2.44
N ALA A 503 19.09 -16.36 3.58
CA ALA A 503 17.70 -16.06 3.91
C ALA A 503 17.03 -15.15 2.87
N GLN A 504 17.73 -14.12 2.37
CA GLN A 504 17.24 -13.23 1.33
C GLN A 504 16.97 -13.97 0.01
N LYS A 505 17.86 -14.90 -0.41
CA LYS A 505 17.61 -15.73 -1.61
C LYS A 505 16.41 -16.65 -1.43
N LYS A 506 16.27 -17.25 -0.23
CA LYS A 506 15.09 -18.07 0.12
C LYS A 506 13.81 -17.21 0.10
N ILE A 507 13.81 -16.05 0.75
CA ILE A 507 12.68 -15.11 0.75
C ILE A 507 12.31 -14.70 -0.69
N ASN A 508 13.27 -14.37 -1.55
CA ASN A 508 13.03 -13.98 -2.93
C ASN A 508 12.37 -15.09 -3.77
N GLU A 509 12.69 -16.34 -3.49
CA GLU A 509 12.08 -17.48 -4.17
C GLU A 509 10.66 -17.75 -3.63
N LEU A 510 10.47 -17.75 -2.31
CA LEU A 510 9.18 -17.95 -1.68
C LEU A 510 8.18 -16.83 -1.99
N ASP A 511 8.66 -15.58 -2.14
CA ASP A 511 7.84 -14.41 -2.44
C ASP A 511 7.17 -14.49 -3.83
N MET A 512 7.72 -15.27 -4.77
CA MET A 512 7.06 -15.54 -6.06
C MET A 512 5.74 -16.31 -5.90
N ALA A 513 5.63 -17.15 -4.88
CA ALA A 513 4.40 -17.88 -4.54
C ALA A 513 3.89 -17.47 -3.15
N TYR A 514 3.74 -16.16 -2.96
CA TYR A 514 3.47 -15.50 -1.69
C TYR A 514 2.34 -16.12 -0.87
N GLU A 515 1.15 -16.30 -1.46
CA GLU A 515 -0.04 -16.82 -0.73
C GLU A 515 0.16 -18.22 -0.14
N GLN A 516 1.05 -19.01 -0.72
CA GLN A 516 1.35 -20.37 -0.26
C GLN A 516 2.43 -20.41 0.82
N ASN A 517 3.28 -19.37 0.87
CA ASN A 517 4.49 -19.31 1.69
C ASN A 517 4.44 -18.22 2.77
N LYS A 518 3.28 -17.63 3.00
CA LYS A 518 3.09 -16.46 3.87
C LYS A 518 3.64 -16.67 5.29
N GLU A 519 3.39 -17.82 5.88
CA GLU A 519 3.84 -18.16 7.24
C GLU A 519 5.37 -18.28 7.29
N GLU A 520 5.96 -19.05 6.35
CA GLU A 520 7.41 -19.24 6.28
C GLU A 520 8.15 -17.91 5.99
N LEU A 521 7.61 -17.05 5.14
CA LEU A 521 8.13 -15.72 4.88
C LEU A 521 8.13 -14.84 6.14
N THR A 522 7.08 -14.96 6.96
CA THR A 522 6.98 -14.23 8.23
C THR A 522 8.04 -14.71 9.23
N GLU A 523 8.22 -16.01 9.36
CA GLU A 523 9.22 -16.59 10.26
C GLU A 523 10.66 -16.22 9.85
N LEU A 524 10.97 -16.34 8.54
CA LEU A 524 12.27 -15.94 8.01
C LEU A 524 12.56 -14.45 8.23
N GLY A 525 11.57 -13.59 7.97
CA GLY A 525 11.71 -12.16 8.20
C GLY A 525 12.01 -11.83 9.67
N LYS A 526 11.30 -12.47 10.61
CA LYS A 526 11.55 -12.33 12.07
C LYS A 526 12.93 -12.88 12.47
N GLN A 527 13.27 -14.07 12.00
CA GLN A 527 14.51 -14.75 12.39
C GLN A 527 15.76 -14.00 11.92
N PHE A 528 15.74 -13.46 10.70
CA PHE A 528 16.91 -12.84 10.09
C PHE A 528 16.90 -11.30 10.10
N GLY A 529 15.86 -10.70 10.68
CA GLY A 529 15.69 -9.24 10.72
C GLY A 529 15.56 -8.63 9.32
N ILE A 530 14.81 -9.30 8.43
CA ILE A 530 14.60 -8.88 7.04
C ILE A 530 13.17 -8.40 6.87
N VAL A 531 13.01 -7.24 6.24
CA VAL A 531 11.68 -6.72 5.87
C VAL A 531 11.12 -7.53 4.70
N THR A 532 9.94 -8.13 4.90
CA THR A 532 9.20 -8.88 3.87
C THR A 532 7.82 -8.26 3.65
N ARG A 533 6.97 -8.87 2.83
CA ARG A 533 5.55 -8.45 2.74
C ARG A 533 4.81 -8.55 4.07
N ASN A 534 5.28 -9.45 4.99
CA ASN A 534 4.61 -9.73 6.26
C ASN A 534 5.38 -9.31 7.50
N THR A 535 6.61 -8.83 7.36
CA THR A 535 7.43 -8.39 8.49
C THR A 535 7.93 -6.98 8.28
N SER A 536 7.95 -6.21 9.36
CA SER A 536 8.44 -4.84 9.42
C SER A 536 9.50 -4.73 10.51
N LEU A 537 10.30 -3.67 10.47
CA LEU A 537 11.25 -3.32 11.51
C LEU A 537 10.68 -2.15 12.32
N ILE A 538 10.52 -2.32 13.63
CA ILE A 538 9.96 -1.30 14.52
C ILE A 538 10.94 -0.89 15.61
N VAL A 539 10.97 0.40 15.92
CA VAL A 539 11.66 0.97 17.08
C VAL A 539 10.62 1.58 17.99
N LEU A 540 10.67 1.25 19.28
CA LEU A 540 9.85 1.87 20.32
C LEU A 540 10.73 2.67 21.29
N GLU A 541 10.21 3.74 21.87
CA GLU A 541 10.99 4.63 22.73
C GLU A 541 11.23 4.02 24.10
N THR A 542 10.18 3.46 24.73
CA THR A 542 10.24 2.99 26.12
C THR A 542 10.19 1.45 26.21
N ILE A 543 10.76 0.90 27.29
CA ILE A 543 10.67 -0.54 27.55
C ILE A 543 9.22 -0.94 27.88
N GLU A 544 8.45 -0.02 28.48
CA GLU A 544 7.03 -0.18 28.78
C GLU A 544 6.23 -0.49 27.51
N ASP A 545 6.53 0.20 26.41
CA ASP A 545 5.88 -0.04 25.14
C ASP A 545 6.22 -1.43 24.59
N TYR A 546 7.48 -1.85 24.64
CA TYR A 546 7.85 -3.22 24.27
C TYR A 546 7.12 -4.27 25.10
N ILE A 547 6.97 -4.04 26.41
CA ILE A 547 6.23 -4.91 27.32
C ILE A 547 4.73 -4.88 27.01
N GLN A 548 4.16 -3.70 26.83
CA GLN A 548 2.73 -3.52 26.57
C GLN A 548 2.28 -4.28 25.33
N TYR A 549 3.07 -4.20 24.26
CA TYR A 549 2.74 -4.81 22.98
C TYR A 549 3.36 -6.20 22.78
N ASP A 550 3.98 -6.77 23.81
CA ASP A 550 4.63 -8.08 23.71
C ASP A 550 5.59 -8.19 22.51
N ILE A 551 6.48 -7.21 22.41
CA ILE A 551 7.52 -7.12 21.39
C ILE A 551 8.87 -7.28 22.09
N VAL A 552 9.66 -8.28 21.68
CA VAL A 552 11.01 -8.45 22.23
C VAL A 552 11.89 -7.29 21.77
N PRO A 553 12.45 -6.48 22.69
CA PRO A 553 13.24 -5.30 22.37
C PRO A 553 14.62 -5.66 21.80
N PRO A 554 15.37 -4.66 21.28
CA PRO A 554 16.77 -4.88 20.92
C PRO A 554 17.60 -5.34 22.11
N PHE A 555 18.71 -6.01 21.80
CA PHE A 555 19.55 -6.72 22.79
C PHE A 555 19.86 -5.90 24.06
N GLU A 556 20.09 -4.60 23.92
CA GLU A 556 20.41 -3.69 25.02
C GLU A 556 19.31 -3.56 26.08
N LEU A 557 18.06 -3.91 25.76
CA LEU A 557 16.89 -3.80 26.64
C LEU A 557 16.34 -5.18 27.05
N GLN A 558 16.86 -6.29 26.53
CA GLN A 558 16.28 -7.63 26.73
C GLN A 558 16.34 -8.10 28.19
N ASP A 559 17.45 -7.85 28.92
CA ASP A 559 17.57 -8.26 30.31
C ASP A 559 16.48 -7.65 31.19
N GLU A 560 16.25 -6.35 31.03
CA GLU A 560 15.22 -5.61 31.73
C GLU A 560 13.81 -6.04 31.29
N TYR A 561 13.60 -6.26 30.00
CA TYR A 561 12.35 -6.77 29.45
C TYR A 561 11.95 -8.12 30.08
N TYR A 562 12.85 -9.10 30.04
CA TYR A 562 12.55 -10.42 30.59
C TYR A 562 12.39 -10.42 32.12
N ARG A 563 13.09 -9.52 32.84
CA ARG A 563 12.89 -9.31 34.27
C ARG A 563 11.47 -8.83 34.56
N ARG A 564 11.01 -7.78 33.87
CA ARG A 564 9.67 -7.20 34.05
C ARG A 564 8.54 -8.10 33.55
N MET A 565 8.77 -8.85 32.50
CA MET A 565 7.77 -9.82 31.99
C MET A 565 7.49 -10.94 33.00
N LYS A 566 8.47 -11.35 33.79
CA LYS A 566 8.28 -12.32 34.90
C LYS A 566 7.45 -11.74 36.04
N GLU A 567 7.51 -10.43 36.26
CA GLU A 567 6.77 -9.73 37.30
C GLU A 567 5.33 -9.43 36.86
N ARG A 568 5.07 -9.40 35.55
CA ARG A 568 3.75 -9.17 34.98
C ARG A 568 2.90 -10.43 35.14
N SER A 569 2.01 -10.45 36.13
CA SER A 569 0.94 -11.47 36.20
C SER A 569 0.15 -11.44 34.90
N ALA A 570 -0.16 -12.61 34.34
CA ALA A 570 -0.83 -12.77 33.05
C ALA A 570 -2.01 -11.80 32.94
N GLN A 571 -1.85 -10.76 32.13
CA GLN A 571 -2.93 -9.86 31.77
C GLN A 571 -3.99 -10.72 31.07
N GLN A 572 -5.24 -10.61 31.48
CA GLN A 572 -6.34 -11.42 30.93
C GLN A 572 -6.35 -11.26 29.42
N VAL A 573 -5.91 -12.30 28.71
CA VAL A 573 -6.18 -12.40 27.27
C VAL A 573 -7.69 -12.40 27.15
N GLN A 574 -8.26 -11.41 26.42
CA GLN A 574 -9.68 -11.43 26.14
C GLN A 574 -10.01 -12.73 25.42
N THR A 575 -10.77 -13.57 26.09
CA THR A 575 -11.17 -14.86 25.52
C THR A 575 -12.35 -14.62 24.58
N ARG A 576 -12.53 -15.47 23.56
CA ARG A 576 -13.73 -15.48 22.71
C ARG A 576 -15.02 -15.39 23.54
N THR A 577 -15.04 -15.99 24.73
CA THR A 577 -16.17 -15.96 25.65
C THR A 577 -16.43 -14.55 26.17
N SER A 578 -15.41 -13.75 26.52
CA SER A 578 -15.62 -12.38 27.01
C SER A 578 -16.12 -11.44 25.89
N LEU A 579 -15.57 -11.55 24.67
CA LEU A 579 -16.04 -10.80 23.51
C LEU A 579 -17.51 -11.10 23.21
N LEU A 580 -17.86 -12.37 23.22
CA LEU A 580 -19.22 -12.82 23.01
C LEU A 580 -20.17 -12.31 24.11
N ASN A 581 -19.75 -12.31 25.37
CA ASN A 581 -20.54 -11.75 26.47
C ASN A 581 -20.79 -10.24 26.29
N ASN A 582 -19.81 -9.49 25.80
CA ASN A 582 -19.98 -8.07 25.48
C ASN A 582 -21.00 -7.89 24.34
N ALA A 583 -20.89 -8.65 23.27
CA ALA A 583 -21.86 -8.61 22.17
C ALA A 583 -23.30 -8.99 22.62
N ILE A 584 -23.43 -9.97 23.51
CA ILE A 584 -24.72 -10.36 24.11
C ILE A 584 -25.27 -9.23 25.00
N ALA A 585 -24.42 -8.55 25.78
CA ALA A 585 -24.83 -7.43 26.59
C ALA A 585 -25.41 -6.29 25.73
N GLU A 586 -24.72 -5.92 24.64
CA GLU A 586 -25.23 -4.91 23.71
C GLU A 586 -26.50 -5.37 22.98
N ALA A 587 -26.61 -6.64 22.60
CA ALA A 587 -27.83 -7.20 22.03
C ALA A 587 -29.02 -7.11 22.98
N ASN A 588 -28.82 -7.35 24.30
CA ASN A 588 -29.85 -7.21 25.32
C ASN A 588 -30.32 -5.75 25.45
N VAL A 589 -29.39 -4.79 25.47
CA VAL A 589 -29.72 -3.36 25.53
C VAL A 589 -30.56 -2.94 24.32
N LEU A 590 -30.22 -3.41 23.11
CA LEU A 590 -31.00 -3.17 21.90
C LEU A 590 -32.41 -3.79 21.98
N GLN A 591 -32.50 -5.03 22.46
CA GLN A 591 -33.78 -5.74 22.61
C GLN A 591 -34.68 -5.03 23.66
N GLU A 592 -34.13 -4.57 24.78
CA GLU A 592 -34.84 -3.79 25.77
C GLU A 592 -35.39 -2.50 25.19
N TRP A 593 -34.57 -1.73 24.46
CA TRP A 593 -35.00 -0.54 23.74
C TRP A 593 -36.11 -0.88 22.74
N TRP A 594 -35.94 -1.91 21.92
CA TRP A 594 -36.92 -2.27 20.90
C TRP A 594 -38.26 -2.75 21.50
N ASN A 595 -38.23 -3.41 22.64
CA ASN A 595 -39.42 -3.91 23.33
C ASN A 595 -40.17 -2.85 24.12
N ARG A 596 -39.61 -1.66 24.32
CA ARG A 596 -40.33 -0.56 25.03
C ARG A 596 -41.56 -0.13 24.26
N ASP A 597 -42.70 -0.03 24.97
CA ASP A 597 -43.90 0.60 24.45
C ASP A 597 -43.80 2.12 24.58
N ILE A 598 -43.39 2.78 23.54
CA ILE A 598 -43.35 4.24 23.49
C ILE A 598 -44.76 4.74 23.22
N LYS A 599 -45.46 5.11 24.30
CA LYS A 599 -46.81 5.74 24.20
C LYS A 599 -46.65 7.07 23.47
N LYS A 600 -47.48 7.31 22.44
CA LYS A 600 -47.56 8.61 21.75
C LYS A 600 -47.81 9.74 22.75
N GLN A 601 -46.79 10.43 23.20
CA GLN A 601 -46.94 11.68 23.91
C GLN A 601 -47.24 12.78 22.90
N LYS A 602 -48.41 13.36 22.97
CA LYS A 602 -48.72 14.62 22.27
C LYS A 602 -47.80 15.69 22.84
N SER A 603 -46.96 16.29 22.00
CA SER A 603 -46.08 17.39 22.37
C SER A 603 -46.84 18.50 23.08
N LYS A 604 -46.50 18.78 24.32
CA LYS A 604 -46.93 19.93 25.12
C LYS A 604 -45.69 20.57 25.72
N TYR A 605 -44.74 21.03 24.92
CA TYR A 605 -43.71 21.94 25.43
C TYR A 605 -43.24 22.88 24.34
N PRO A 606 -43.02 24.17 24.63
CA PRO A 606 -42.44 25.11 23.70
C PRO A 606 -40.93 24.79 23.51
N VAL A 607 -40.45 25.18 22.32
CA VAL A 607 -39.04 25.15 21.97
C VAL A 607 -38.22 25.82 23.07
N PRO A 608 -37.15 25.22 23.62
CA PRO A 608 -36.23 25.96 24.47
C PRO A 608 -35.47 26.97 23.63
N ASP A 609 -35.54 28.23 24.05
CA ASP A 609 -34.64 29.29 23.54
C ASP A 609 -33.17 28.90 23.74
N SER A 610 -32.38 29.16 22.74
CA SER A 610 -30.97 28.73 22.56
C SER A 610 -29.93 29.46 23.45
N GLU A 611 -30.33 29.93 24.65
CA GLU A 611 -29.42 30.71 25.51
C GLU A 611 -29.07 30.08 26.88
N ASN A 612 -29.16 28.75 27.07
CA ASN A 612 -28.75 28.15 28.35
C ASN A 612 -28.21 26.72 28.19
N GLU A 613 -27.14 26.53 27.44
CA GLU A 613 -26.43 25.26 27.39
C GLU A 613 -25.15 25.25 28.24
N HIS A 614 -25.23 25.69 29.48
CA HIS A 614 -24.21 25.39 30.49
C HIS A 614 -24.91 24.92 31.80
N ARG A 615 -25.47 23.72 31.75
CA ARG A 615 -25.70 22.95 32.97
C ARG A 615 -24.96 21.61 32.88
N GLN A 616 -23.85 21.57 33.60
CA GLN A 616 -23.16 20.35 33.95
C GLN A 616 -24.14 19.37 34.62
N GLN A 617 -24.33 18.18 34.01
CA GLN A 617 -24.89 17.05 34.74
C GLN A 617 -23.71 16.27 35.34
N GLU A 618 -23.77 16.11 36.67
CA GLU A 618 -22.84 15.34 37.47
C GLU A 618 -22.77 13.90 36.97
N VAL A 619 -21.54 13.49 36.54
CA VAL A 619 -21.18 12.12 36.31
C VAL A 619 -20.75 11.52 37.64
N PRO A 620 -21.16 10.29 38.02
CA PRO A 620 -20.66 9.67 39.26
C PRO A 620 -19.14 9.44 39.14
N GLU A 621 -18.43 9.93 40.14
CA GLU A 621 -17.01 9.75 40.35
C GLU A 621 -16.61 8.26 40.29
N ILE A 622 -15.71 7.91 39.41
CA ILE A 622 -14.80 6.77 39.58
C ILE A 622 -13.43 7.36 39.91
N LEU A 623 -12.97 6.99 41.09
CA LEU A 623 -11.76 7.43 41.76
C LEU A 623 -10.47 7.15 40.95
N ASP A 624 -9.53 8.05 41.17
CA ASP A 624 -8.08 7.97 40.97
C ASP A 624 -7.52 8.33 39.59
N VAL A 625 -7.31 9.64 39.38
CA VAL A 625 -6.22 10.14 38.52
C VAL A 625 -5.41 11.16 39.30
N VAL A 626 -4.13 10.92 39.39
CA VAL A 626 -3.10 11.74 40.02
C VAL A 626 -2.99 13.08 39.28
N GLU A 627 -3.14 14.18 40.05
CA GLU A 627 -2.95 15.57 39.63
C GLU A 627 -1.50 15.83 39.22
N TYR A 628 -1.33 16.36 38.01
CA TYR A 628 -0.17 17.19 37.65
C TYR A 628 -0.67 18.60 37.29
N GLN A 629 -0.32 19.56 38.14
CA GLN A 629 -0.52 20.98 37.88
C GLN A 629 0.55 21.47 36.91
N GLU A 630 0.17 22.06 35.78
CA GLU A 630 1.00 22.98 35.02
C GLU A 630 0.32 24.35 34.90
N GLU A 631 1.07 25.37 35.28
CA GLU A 631 0.71 26.77 35.24
C GLU A 631 0.45 27.26 33.82
N MET A 632 -0.74 27.75 33.56
CA MET A 632 -1.05 28.54 32.35
C MET A 632 -0.92 30.03 32.66
N ARG A 633 -0.01 30.71 31.94
CA ARG A 633 0.07 32.17 31.91
C ARG A 633 -1.04 32.75 31.03
N GLU A 634 -1.78 33.67 31.58
CA GLU A 634 -2.75 34.53 30.90
C GLU A 634 -2.07 35.41 29.84
N ILE A 635 -2.61 35.41 28.62
CA ILE A 635 -2.35 36.43 27.62
C ILE A 635 -3.58 37.32 27.50
N SER A 636 -3.36 38.62 27.66
CA SER A 636 -4.37 39.65 27.77
C SER A 636 -5.10 39.96 26.45
N SER A 637 -6.34 40.41 26.61
CA SER A 637 -7.40 40.60 25.61
C SER A 637 -7.34 41.94 24.82
N ASP A 638 -6.15 42.43 24.38
CA ASP A 638 -6.06 43.75 23.75
C ASP A 638 -5.51 43.78 22.30
N GLU A 639 -5.66 42.71 21.52
CA GLU A 639 -5.25 42.74 20.09
C GLU A 639 -6.30 42.22 19.11
N LEU A 640 -7.60 42.51 19.33
CA LEU A 640 -8.65 42.21 18.36
C LEU A 640 -9.64 43.37 18.20
N ALA A 641 -9.16 44.50 17.75
CA ALA A 641 -10.01 45.58 17.26
C ALA A 641 -9.27 46.27 16.12
N ASP A 642 -9.51 45.82 14.90
CA ASP A 642 -9.52 46.63 13.68
C ASP A 642 -9.69 45.72 12.46
N MET A 643 -10.95 45.52 12.06
CA MET A 643 -11.35 45.49 10.64
C MET A 643 -12.88 45.60 10.55
N ALA A 644 -13.29 46.79 10.15
CA ALA A 644 -14.68 47.18 10.04
C ALA A 644 -15.36 46.71 8.76
N PHE A 645 -16.62 46.42 8.93
CA PHE A 645 -17.78 46.21 8.02
C PHE A 645 -17.81 47.02 6.72
N ALA A 646 -18.31 46.37 5.66
CA ALA A 646 -18.99 47.02 4.56
C ALA A 646 -20.31 46.26 4.27
N ASP A 647 -21.43 46.92 4.52
CA ASP A 647 -22.82 46.51 4.23
C ASP A 647 -23.07 46.52 2.73
N VAL A 648 -23.69 45.47 2.20
CA VAL A 648 -24.42 45.48 0.93
C VAL A 648 -25.78 44.81 1.13
N ALA A 649 -26.84 45.63 1.07
CA ALA A 649 -28.22 45.18 1.11
C ALA A 649 -28.65 44.64 -0.28
N PHE A 650 -29.37 43.52 -0.30
CA PHE A 650 -30.16 43.07 -1.45
C PHE A 650 -31.62 42.91 -1.06
N GLU A 651 -32.47 43.60 -1.84
CA GLU A 651 -33.93 43.53 -1.74
C GLU A 651 -34.45 42.22 -2.33
N GLU A 652 -35.35 41.55 -1.61
CA GLU A 652 -36.12 40.40 -2.11
C GLU A 652 -37.44 40.84 -2.70
N GLU A 653 -37.69 40.55 -3.98
CA GLU A 653 -39.01 40.61 -4.60
C GLU A 653 -39.83 39.32 -4.32
N ILE A 654 -40.96 39.44 -3.65
CA ILE A 654 -41.91 38.34 -3.36
C ILE A 654 -42.97 38.32 -4.49
N ILE A 655 -43.03 37.23 -5.24
CA ILE A 655 -44.13 36.93 -6.18
C ILE A 655 -45.03 35.88 -5.52
N PRO A 656 -46.37 36.16 -5.37
CA PRO A 656 -47.31 35.20 -4.82
C PRO A 656 -47.76 34.19 -5.90
N MET A 657 -47.50 32.93 -5.70
CA MET A 657 -48.06 31.83 -6.48
C MET A 657 -49.32 31.25 -5.84
N ALA A 658 -50.37 31.17 -6.65
CA ALA A 658 -51.69 30.69 -6.29
C ALA A 658 -51.72 29.20 -5.88
N MET A 659 -52.36 28.89 -4.79
CA MET A 659 -52.63 27.52 -4.31
C MET A 659 -53.68 26.84 -5.19
N THR A 660 -53.27 25.78 -5.89
CA THR A 660 -54.23 24.79 -6.43
C THR A 660 -54.20 23.58 -5.47
N LYS A 661 -55.33 23.27 -4.84
CA LYS A 661 -55.52 22.06 -4.04
C LYS A 661 -55.49 20.84 -4.98
N MET A 662 -54.41 20.08 -4.96
CA MET A 662 -54.39 18.70 -5.44
C MET A 662 -54.61 17.75 -4.25
N VAL A 663 -55.59 16.89 -4.36
CA VAL A 663 -55.84 15.75 -3.47
C VAL A 663 -54.69 14.77 -3.68
N SER A 664 -53.83 14.63 -2.69
CA SER A 664 -52.72 13.70 -2.76
C SER A 664 -53.16 12.29 -2.34
N GLU A 665 -52.90 11.31 -3.20
CA GLU A 665 -52.80 9.89 -2.83
C GLU A 665 -51.74 9.72 -1.72
N PRO A 666 -51.83 8.67 -0.86
CA PRO A 666 -50.86 8.48 0.22
C PRO A 666 -49.47 8.28 -0.40
N SER A 667 -48.59 9.26 -0.31
CA SER A 667 -47.23 9.22 -0.78
C SER A 667 -46.46 8.11 -0.09
N GLN A 668 -45.88 7.21 -0.84
CA GLN A 668 -44.89 6.27 -0.31
C GLN A 668 -43.66 7.07 0.18
N PRO A 669 -42.96 6.60 1.25
CA PRO A 669 -41.75 7.24 1.76
C PRO A 669 -40.74 7.51 0.62
N GLN A 670 -40.34 8.76 0.44
CA GLN A 670 -39.37 9.19 -0.57
C GLN A 670 -38.12 9.70 0.14
N ILE A 671 -36.97 9.10 -0.15
CA ILE A 671 -35.66 9.57 0.28
C ILE A 671 -35.18 10.57 -0.78
N ARG A 672 -34.95 11.83 -0.39
CA ARG A 672 -34.35 12.86 -1.23
C ARG A 672 -33.02 13.25 -0.61
N ILE A 673 -31.94 13.00 -1.31
CA ILE A 673 -30.61 13.38 -0.86
C ILE A 673 -30.29 14.72 -1.50
N THR A 674 -29.93 15.70 -0.69
CA THR A 674 -29.44 16.99 -1.19
C THR A 674 -27.95 16.84 -1.43
N PRO A 675 -27.50 16.73 -2.71
CA PRO A 675 -26.07 16.67 -2.96
C PRO A 675 -25.44 17.98 -2.50
N LEU A 676 -24.42 17.90 -1.67
CA LEU A 676 -23.57 19.03 -1.36
C LEU A 676 -22.94 19.53 -2.65
N LYS A 677 -23.13 20.80 -2.99
CA LYS A 677 -22.50 21.41 -4.17
C LYS A 677 -21.01 21.38 -4.01
N GLN A 678 -20.34 20.62 -4.85
CA GLN A 678 -18.90 20.66 -5.00
C GLN A 678 -18.53 21.87 -5.85
N ASP A 679 -18.01 22.91 -5.23
CA ASP A 679 -17.58 24.14 -5.91
C ASP A 679 -16.10 24.05 -6.37
N SER A 680 -15.61 22.83 -6.69
CA SER A 680 -14.25 22.66 -7.20
C SER A 680 -14.09 23.37 -8.54
N GLU A 681 -13.02 24.16 -8.71
CA GLU A 681 -12.79 24.96 -9.92
C GLU A 681 -12.76 24.11 -11.19
N TYR A 682 -12.20 22.91 -11.11
CA TYR A 682 -12.12 21.99 -12.24
C TYR A 682 -13.49 21.54 -12.75
N MET A 683 -14.51 21.44 -11.86
CA MET A 683 -15.88 21.05 -12.26
C MET A 683 -16.56 22.13 -13.13
N LYS A 684 -16.18 23.39 -12.97
CA LYS A 684 -16.75 24.51 -13.77
C LYS A 684 -16.39 24.43 -15.26
N SER A 685 -15.37 23.64 -15.61
CA SER A 685 -14.91 23.46 -16.99
C SER A 685 -15.73 22.44 -17.79
N LEU A 686 -16.60 21.68 -17.14
CA LEU A 686 -17.39 20.60 -17.72
C LEU A 686 -18.68 21.11 -18.33
N LYS A 687 -19.13 20.48 -19.43
CA LYS A 687 -20.27 20.95 -20.24
C LYS A 687 -21.46 19.98 -20.27
N GLY A 688 -21.37 18.82 -19.67
CA GLY A 688 -22.39 17.78 -19.72
C GLY A 688 -22.37 16.92 -20.97
N LYS A 689 -21.24 16.87 -21.69
CA LYS A 689 -21.06 16.05 -22.90
C LYS A 689 -19.88 15.08 -22.66
N ALA A 690 -20.18 13.79 -22.59
CA ALA A 690 -19.23 12.79 -22.14
C ALA A 690 -17.88 12.77 -22.88
N ASP A 691 -17.85 12.88 -24.19
CA ASP A 691 -16.60 12.83 -24.96
C ASP A 691 -15.81 14.15 -24.89
N GLU A 692 -16.49 15.31 -24.92
CA GLU A 692 -15.84 16.61 -24.74
C GLU A 692 -15.29 16.74 -23.31
N ASP A 693 -16.07 16.32 -22.31
CA ASP A 693 -15.70 16.40 -20.91
C ASP A 693 -14.58 15.41 -20.57
N TYR A 694 -14.50 14.27 -21.26
CA TYR A 694 -13.37 13.34 -21.08
C TYR A 694 -12.04 13.95 -21.58
N ALA A 695 -12.06 14.67 -22.68
CA ALA A 695 -10.89 15.41 -23.14
C ALA A 695 -10.49 16.53 -22.15
N VAL A 696 -11.47 17.19 -21.52
CA VAL A 696 -11.23 18.17 -20.44
C VAL A 696 -10.62 17.48 -19.22
N TYR A 697 -11.17 16.34 -18.80
CA TYR A 697 -10.63 15.53 -17.69
C TYR A 697 -9.16 15.16 -17.93
N LEU A 698 -8.80 14.62 -19.09
CA LEU A 698 -7.43 14.21 -19.41
C LEU A 698 -6.45 15.40 -19.35
N ARG A 699 -6.87 16.60 -19.75
CA ARG A 699 -6.05 17.81 -19.65
C ARG A 699 -5.88 18.27 -18.21
N LEU A 700 -6.96 18.32 -17.42
CA LEU A 700 -6.94 18.73 -16.02
C LEU A 700 -6.17 17.75 -15.15
N ARG A 701 -6.19 16.45 -15.50
CA ARG A 701 -5.47 15.41 -14.78
C ARG A 701 -3.97 15.69 -14.67
N GLU A 702 -3.33 16.38 -15.61
CA GLU A 702 -1.91 16.74 -15.51
C GLU A 702 -1.62 17.60 -14.27
N GLU A 703 -2.57 18.48 -13.91
CA GLU A 703 -2.46 19.34 -12.73
C GLU A 703 -2.88 18.63 -11.45
N TYR A 704 -3.94 17.78 -11.54
CA TYR A 704 -4.55 17.11 -10.38
C TYR A 704 -4.18 15.64 -10.25
N ILE A 705 -3.07 15.19 -10.84
CA ILE A 705 -2.71 13.78 -11.00
C ILE A 705 -2.63 13.00 -9.67
N ASN A 706 -2.22 13.65 -8.58
CA ASN A 706 -2.11 13.07 -7.24
C ASN A 706 -3.26 13.49 -6.31
N THR A 707 -4.39 13.95 -6.85
CA THR A 707 -5.53 14.46 -6.07
C THR A 707 -6.68 13.46 -6.10
N PRO A 708 -6.89 12.62 -5.08
CA PRO A 708 -7.94 11.60 -5.06
C PRO A 708 -9.34 12.17 -5.28
N THR A 709 -9.63 13.33 -4.69
CA THR A 709 -10.90 14.06 -4.83
C THR A 709 -11.25 14.35 -6.29
N PHE A 710 -10.25 14.71 -7.10
CA PHE A 710 -10.44 14.97 -8.52
C PHE A 710 -11.00 13.76 -9.26
N TYR A 711 -10.42 12.58 -9.06
CA TYR A 711 -10.91 11.34 -9.68
C TYR A 711 -12.29 10.94 -9.16
N PHE A 712 -12.52 11.16 -7.86
CA PHE A 712 -13.78 10.84 -7.21
C PHE A 712 -14.94 11.68 -7.77
N ASP A 713 -14.71 12.99 -7.95
CA ASP A 713 -15.69 13.94 -8.50
C ASP A 713 -15.94 13.72 -10.00
N MET A 714 -14.85 13.52 -10.76
CA MET A 714 -14.95 13.24 -12.18
C MET A 714 -15.68 11.93 -12.46
N ALA A 715 -15.43 10.88 -11.64
CA ALA A 715 -16.16 9.63 -11.78
C ALA A 715 -17.67 9.82 -11.56
N ASP A 716 -18.06 10.57 -10.52
CA ASP A 716 -19.45 10.89 -10.24
C ASP A 716 -20.11 11.69 -11.38
N TRP A 717 -19.38 12.64 -11.98
CA TRP A 717 -19.82 13.38 -13.14
C TRP A 717 -20.18 12.46 -14.30
N PHE A 718 -19.28 11.56 -14.71
CA PHE A 718 -19.51 10.63 -15.80
C PHE A 718 -20.58 9.58 -15.47
N TYR A 719 -20.71 9.19 -14.21
CA TYR A 719 -21.78 8.30 -13.77
C TYR A 719 -23.16 8.96 -13.95
N LYS A 720 -23.29 10.24 -13.57
CA LYS A 720 -24.51 11.05 -13.78
C LYS A 720 -24.83 11.28 -15.25
N LEU A 721 -23.82 11.31 -16.11
CA LEU A 721 -24.00 11.33 -17.57
C LEU A 721 -24.37 9.95 -18.15
N ASN A 722 -24.57 8.93 -17.31
CA ASN A 722 -24.84 7.54 -17.70
C ASN A 722 -23.71 6.85 -18.49
N ASP A 723 -22.48 7.38 -18.42
CA ASP A 723 -21.28 6.75 -18.97
C ASP A 723 -20.53 5.97 -17.88
N LYS A 724 -21.11 4.82 -17.52
CA LYS A 724 -20.56 3.97 -16.45
C LYS A 724 -19.16 3.47 -16.74
N GLU A 725 -18.80 3.27 -18.02
CA GLU A 725 -17.48 2.78 -18.38
C GLU A 725 -16.39 3.81 -18.05
N LYS A 726 -16.58 5.07 -18.47
CA LYS A 726 -15.65 6.14 -18.13
C LYS A 726 -15.64 6.42 -16.63
N ALA A 727 -16.83 6.42 -15.99
CA ALA A 727 -16.93 6.60 -14.54
C ALA A 727 -16.08 5.58 -13.76
N LEU A 728 -16.22 4.28 -14.05
CA LEU A 728 -15.44 3.24 -13.40
C LEU A 728 -13.94 3.32 -13.73
N ARG A 729 -13.60 3.65 -14.97
CA ARG A 729 -12.21 3.83 -15.36
C ARG A 729 -11.55 4.95 -14.56
N ILE A 730 -12.18 6.10 -14.50
CA ILE A 730 -11.69 7.25 -13.73
C ILE A 730 -11.63 6.93 -12.23
N LEU A 731 -12.68 6.33 -11.69
CA LEU A 731 -12.75 5.98 -10.26
C LEU A 731 -11.62 5.04 -9.84
N THR A 732 -11.35 4.02 -10.63
CA THR A 732 -10.33 3.02 -10.32
C THR A 732 -8.90 3.55 -10.43
N SER A 733 -8.69 4.71 -11.07
CA SER A 733 -7.41 5.42 -11.03
C SER A 733 -6.99 5.79 -9.59
N ILE A 734 -7.94 5.91 -8.65
CA ILE A 734 -7.64 6.15 -7.23
C ILE A 734 -6.74 5.04 -6.66
N ALA A 735 -6.92 3.79 -7.07
CA ALA A 735 -6.11 2.66 -6.63
C ALA A 735 -4.64 2.72 -7.11
N GLU A 736 -4.35 3.52 -8.13
CA GLU A 736 -3.01 3.69 -8.72
C GLU A 736 -2.21 4.86 -8.13
N LEU A 737 -2.85 5.68 -7.26
CA LEU A 737 -2.23 6.89 -6.70
C LEU A 737 -1.17 6.56 -5.66
N GLU A 738 -1.54 5.75 -4.68
CA GLU A 738 -0.66 5.33 -3.59
C GLU A 738 -0.81 3.83 -3.31
N VAL A 739 0.31 3.20 -3.11
CA VAL A 739 0.40 1.77 -2.82
C VAL A 739 0.03 1.50 -1.36
N GLU A 740 -0.84 0.52 -1.12
CA GLU A 740 -1.30 0.10 0.23
C GLU A 740 -1.88 1.25 1.09
N ASN A 741 -2.67 2.13 0.50
CA ASN A 741 -3.38 3.17 1.25
C ASN A 741 -4.82 2.72 1.56
N ALA A 742 -5.06 2.26 2.80
CA ALA A 742 -6.37 1.77 3.23
C ALA A 742 -7.46 2.85 3.15
N SER A 743 -7.15 4.13 3.42
CA SER A 743 -8.12 5.23 3.36
C SER A 743 -8.59 5.49 1.92
N LEU A 744 -7.69 5.42 0.94
CA LEU A 744 -8.03 5.54 -0.48
C LEU A 744 -8.85 4.34 -0.97
N PHE A 745 -8.51 3.14 -0.51
CA PHE A 745 -9.27 1.94 -0.86
C PHE A 745 -10.66 1.92 -0.21
N ARG A 746 -10.83 2.44 1.01
CA ARG A 746 -12.16 2.65 1.61
C ARG A 746 -12.98 3.66 0.80
N LEU A 747 -12.37 4.79 0.43
CA LEU A 747 -12.99 5.79 -0.44
C LEU A 747 -13.51 5.17 -1.75
N LEU A 748 -12.65 4.38 -2.40
CA LEU A 748 -12.99 3.65 -3.62
C LEU A 748 -14.14 2.65 -3.36
N GLY A 749 -14.07 1.85 -2.29
CA GLY A 749 -15.10 0.88 -1.92
C GLY A 749 -16.47 1.52 -1.68
N TYR A 750 -16.53 2.66 -1.00
CA TYR A 750 -17.78 3.38 -0.76
C TYR A 750 -18.46 3.83 -2.05
N ARG A 751 -17.69 4.37 -3.00
CA ARG A 751 -18.25 4.77 -4.30
C ARG A 751 -18.65 3.57 -5.16
N LEU A 752 -17.93 2.46 -5.10
CA LEU A 752 -18.30 1.22 -5.78
C LEU A 752 -19.63 0.65 -5.24
N LYS A 753 -19.84 0.72 -3.92
CA LYS A 753 -21.11 0.36 -3.28
C LYS A 753 -22.27 1.22 -3.77
N GLU A 754 -22.08 2.52 -3.83
CA GLU A 754 -23.08 3.45 -4.37
C GLU A 754 -23.42 3.16 -5.84
N TYR A 755 -22.41 2.73 -6.64
CA TYR A 755 -22.59 2.35 -8.04
C TYR A 755 -23.11 0.91 -8.24
N ASN A 756 -23.26 0.12 -7.15
CA ASN A 756 -23.67 -1.29 -7.15
C ASN A 756 -22.66 -2.21 -7.88
N GLU A 757 -21.37 -1.86 -7.85
CA GLU A 757 -20.28 -2.64 -8.42
C GLU A 757 -19.68 -3.61 -7.38
N TYR A 758 -20.51 -4.52 -6.88
CA TYR A 758 -20.27 -5.32 -5.67
C TYR A 758 -19.08 -6.28 -5.76
N GLU A 759 -18.81 -6.90 -6.92
CA GLU A 759 -17.67 -7.81 -7.05
C GLU A 759 -16.33 -7.06 -6.91
N LEU A 760 -16.25 -5.85 -7.45
CA LEU A 760 -15.07 -5.00 -7.30
C LEU A 760 -14.98 -4.44 -5.88
N GLU A 761 -16.11 -4.07 -5.27
CA GLU A 761 -16.18 -3.67 -3.85
C GLU A 761 -15.64 -4.77 -2.93
N ILE A 762 -16.07 -6.03 -3.14
CA ILE A 762 -15.57 -7.20 -2.38
C ILE A 762 -14.05 -7.30 -2.47
N TYR A 763 -13.50 -7.16 -3.68
CA TYR A 763 -12.06 -7.22 -3.87
C TYR A 763 -11.34 -6.09 -3.10
N ILE A 764 -11.84 -4.85 -3.20
CA ILE A 764 -11.30 -3.67 -2.52
C ILE A 764 -11.37 -3.83 -1.00
N CYS A 765 -12.51 -4.25 -0.44
CA CYS A 765 -12.67 -4.49 0.99
C CYS A 765 -11.74 -5.62 1.48
N ASN A 766 -11.55 -6.69 0.70
CA ASN A 766 -10.61 -7.75 1.04
C ASN A 766 -9.15 -7.26 1.08
N LYS A 767 -8.75 -6.35 0.17
CA LYS A 767 -7.43 -5.70 0.23
C LYS A 767 -7.27 -4.88 1.52
N VAL A 768 -8.31 -4.15 1.93
CA VAL A 768 -8.29 -3.40 3.21
C VAL A 768 -8.11 -4.36 4.40
N ILE A 769 -8.80 -5.50 4.42
CA ILE A 769 -8.59 -6.53 5.47
C ILE A 769 -7.13 -7.02 5.49
N GLN A 770 -6.54 -7.28 4.33
CA GLN A 770 -5.13 -7.75 4.25
C GLN A 770 -4.17 -6.76 4.88
N TRP A 771 -4.40 -5.46 4.69
CA TRP A 771 -3.57 -4.39 5.25
C TRP A 771 -3.94 -4.03 6.70
N ARG A 772 -5.22 -4.25 7.08
CA ARG A 772 -5.81 -3.85 8.36
C ARG A 772 -6.57 -5.02 9.02
N PRO A 773 -5.90 -6.17 9.26
CA PRO A 773 -6.58 -7.37 9.77
C PRO A 773 -7.05 -7.25 11.22
N MET A 774 -6.59 -6.22 11.95
CA MET A 774 -6.96 -6.00 13.34
C MET A 774 -8.06 -4.95 13.52
N GLU A 775 -8.69 -4.50 12.42
CA GLU A 775 -9.79 -3.52 12.44
C GLU A 775 -11.13 -4.20 12.18
N PRO A 776 -12.06 -4.21 13.15
CA PRO A 776 -13.35 -4.86 13.00
C PRO A 776 -14.21 -4.26 11.88
N GLN A 777 -14.10 -2.93 11.64
CA GLN A 777 -14.82 -2.25 10.56
C GLN A 777 -14.42 -2.80 9.16
N SER A 778 -13.17 -3.21 8.95
CA SER A 778 -12.75 -3.80 7.67
C SER A 778 -13.51 -5.09 7.34
N TYR A 779 -13.75 -5.93 8.35
CA TYR A 779 -14.54 -7.16 8.19
C TYR A 779 -16.02 -6.88 8.02
N ARG A 780 -16.56 -5.85 8.71
CA ARG A 780 -17.94 -5.42 8.52
C ARG A 780 -18.18 -4.92 7.10
N ASP A 781 -17.33 -4.04 6.57
CA ASP A 781 -17.44 -3.53 5.20
C ASP A 781 -17.42 -4.67 4.17
N TYR A 782 -16.50 -5.62 4.35
CA TYR A 782 -16.40 -6.81 3.51
C TYR A 782 -17.65 -7.69 3.59
N ALA A 783 -18.18 -7.92 4.79
CA ALA A 783 -19.40 -8.71 4.99
C ALA A 783 -20.61 -8.08 4.31
N LEU A 784 -20.76 -6.74 4.40
CA LEU A 784 -21.85 -6.03 3.73
C LEU A 784 -21.72 -6.06 2.21
N ALA A 785 -20.51 -5.99 1.67
CA ALA A 785 -20.24 -6.18 0.24
C ALA A 785 -20.61 -7.61 -0.22
N LEU A 786 -20.27 -8.65 0.56
CA LEU A 786 -20.69 -10.03 0.31
C LEU A 786 -22.22 -10.17 0.31
N TYR A 787 -22.90 -9.52 1.27
CA TYR A 787 -24.37 -9.54 1.33
C TYR A 787 -25.00 -8.92 0.08
N ASP A 788 -24.52 -7.76 -0.34
CA ASP A 788 -25.03 -7.03 -1.49
C ASP A 788 -24.76 -7.78 -2.82
N SER A 789 -23.70 -8.57 -2.91
CA SER A 789 -23.44 -9.48 -4.06
C SER A 789 -24.30 -10.75 -4.06
N GLY A 790 -25.08 -11.01 -2.99
CA GLY A 790 -25.89 -12.22 -2.83
C GLY A 790 -25.18 -13.38 -2.10
N ARG A 791 -23.94 -13.23 -1.64
CA ARG A 791 -23.16 -14.23 -0.90
C ARG A 791 -23.52 -14.20 0.59
N GLN A 792 -24.82 -14.41 0.90
CA GLN A 792 -25.42 -14.13 2.20
C GLN A 792 -24.90 -15.00 3.35
N GLN A 793 -24.53 -16.27 3.11
CA GLN A 793 -23.96 -17.13 4.16
C GLN A 793 -22.56 -16.66 4.56
N GLU A 794 -21.73 -16.34 3.58
CA GLU A 794 -20.38 -15.80 3.82
C GLU A 794 -20.43 -14.45 4.55
N ALA A 795 -21.41 -13.60 4.19
CA ALA A 795 -21.65 -12.34 4.88
C ALA A 795 -22.03 -12.54 6.36
N LEU A 796 -22.94 -13.50 6.63
CA LEU A 796 -23.35 -13.84 7.99
C LEU A 796 -22.19 -14.35 8.84
N ASP A 797 -21.41 -15.30 8.28
CA ASP A 797 -20.27 -15.90 8.97
C ASP A 797 -19.18 -14.83 9.26
N THR A 798 -18.97 -13.90 8.33
CA THR A 798 -18.01 -12.80 8.50
C THR A 798 -18.49 -11.80 9.56
N LEU A 799 -19.77 -11.37 9.56
CA LEU A 799 -20.31 -10.50 10.60
C LEU A 799 -20.24 -11.15 11.99
N TYR A 800 -20.54 -12.46 12.08
CA TYR A 800 -20.39 -13.17 13.33
C TYR A 800 -18.92 -13.22 13.80
N SER A 801 -17.97 -13.34 12.88
CA SER A 801 -16.54 -13.30 13.22
C SER A 801 -16.12 -11.95 13.83
N VAL A 802 -16.73 -10.83 13.43
CA VAL A 802 -16.48 -9.51 14.04
C VAL A 802 -16.78 -9.53 15.56
N LEU A 803 -17.82 -10.24 15.98
CA LEU A 803 -18.23 -10.35 17.39
C LEU A 803 -17.38 -11.35 18.21
N THR A 804 -16.61 -12.21 17.55
CA THR A 804 -15.92 -13.34 18.20
C THR A 804 -14.41 -13.37 17.99
N GLN A 805 -13.87 -12.52 17.11
CA GLN A 805 -12.44 -12.37 16.85
C GLN A 805 -11.84 -11.39 17.86
N SER A 806 -10.67 -11.74 18.40
CA SER A 806 -9.90 -10.81 19.21
C SER A 806 -9.19 -9.79 18.33
N TYR A 807 -9.38 -8.54 18.64
CA TYR A 807 -8.65 -7.39 18.06
C TYR A 807 -7.66 -6.88 19.12
N ALA A 808 -6.70 -6.04 18.73
CA ALA A 808 -5.78 -5.52 19.73
C ALA A 808 -6.49 -4.54 20.66
N THR A 809 -6.08 -4.54 21.93
CA THR A 809 -6.73 -3.87 23.09
C THR A 809 -7.11 -2.41 22.85
N ASN A 810 -6.27 -1.68 22.08
CA ASN A 810 -6.56 -0.26 21.82
C ASN A 810 -7.51 -0.05 20.63
N ILE A 811 -7.62 -1.04 19.74
CA ILE A 811 -8.62 -1.01 18.66
C ILE A 811 -10.00 -1.29 19.23
N GLU A 812 -10.11 -2.15 20.23
CA GLU A 812 -11.36 -2.38 20.93
C GLU A 812 -11.91 -1.09 21.56
N SER A 813 -11.05 -0.27 22.15
CA SER A 813 -11.46 1.04 22.68
C SER A 813 -11.89 2.03 21.60
N LYS A 814 -11.28 1.96 20.41
CA LYS A 814 -11.62 2.80 19.26
C LYS A 814 -12.92 2.41 18.57
N SER A 815 -13.28 1.12 18.63
CA SER A 815 -14.47 0.55 17.98
C SER A 815 -15.53 0.14 18.98
N CYS A 816 -15.45 0.62 20.22
CA CYS A 816 -16.43 0.29 21.27
C CYS A 816 -17.82 0.74 20.84
N GLY A 817 -18.72 -0.22 20.63
CA GLY A 817 -20.08 0.02 20.13
C GLY A 817 -20.33 -0.53 18.72
N ILE A 818 -19.31 -1.02 18.01
CA ILE A 818 -19.51 -1.66 16.70
C ILE A 818 -20.39 -2.92 16.83
N GLU A 819 -20.34 -3.60 17.97
CA GLU A 819 -21.13 -4.80 18.28
C GLU A 819 -22.63 -4.53 18.13
N GLU A 820 -23.11 -3.37 18.58
CA GLU A 820 -24.50 -2.94 18.45
C GLU A 820 -24.92 -2.89 16.97
N VAL A 821 -24.08 -2.31 16.13
CA VAL A 821 -24.35 -2.17 14.70
C VAL A 821 -24.29 -3.52 14.00
N VAL A 822 -23.28 -4.33 14.31
CA VAL A 822 -23.08 -5.66 13.72
C VAL A 822 -24.22 -6.62 14.11
N VAL A 823 -24.66 -6.61 15.36
CA VAL A 823 -25.84 -7.40 15.81
C VAL A 823 -27.09 -7.01 15.03
N THR A 824 -27.30 -5.72 14.79
CA THR A 824 -28.44 -5.22 14.00
C THR A 824 -28.39 -5.73 12.57
N GLU A 825 -27.21 -5.75 11.92
CA GLU A 825 -27.01 -6.21 10.54
C GLU A 825 -27.09 -7.73 10.40
N LEU A 826 -26.52 -8.46 11.36
CA LEU A 826 -26.63 -9.92 11.45
C LEU A 826 -28.10 -10.36 11.51
N ASN A 827 -28.90 -9.71 12.35
CA ASN A 827 -30.32 -10.00 12.48
C ASN A 827 -31.13 -9.62 11.23
N ARG A 828 -30.77 -8.56 10.52
CA ARG A 828 -31.35 -8.24 9.21
C ARG A 828 -31.14 -9.39 8.21
N ILE A 829 -29.91 -9.91 8.11
CA ILE A 829 -29.57 -11.01 7.20
C ILE A 829 -30.38 -12.27 7.53
N LEU A 830 -30.44 -12.66 8.82
CA LEU A 830 -31.21 -13.82 9.29
C LEU A 830 -32.71 -13.65 9.06
N ASN A 831 -33.25 -12.45 9.30
CA ASN A 831 -34.68 -12.17 9.11
C ASN A 831 -35.09 -12.20 7.63
N LYS A 832 -34.22 -11.70 6.73
CA LYS A 832 -34.45 -11.70 5.27
C LYS A 832 -34.31 -13.07 4.66
N ASN A 833 -33.47 -13.97 5.22
CA ASN A 833 -33.24 -15.32 4.69
C ASN A 833 -33.15 -16.37 5.82
N THR A 834 -34.29 -16.95 6.17
CA THR A 834 -34.39 -17.97 7.21
C THR A 834 -33.76 -19.33 6.85
N LYS A 835 -33.24 -19.52 5.62
CA LYS A 835 -32.58 -20.75 5.18
C LYS A 835 -31.08 -20.78 5.51
N LEU A 836 -30.52 -19.68 5.99
CA LEU A 836 -29.11 -19.60 6.36
C LEU A 836 -28.81 -20.46 7.59
N LYS A 837 -27.59 -21.00 7.63
CA LYS A 837 -27.11 -21.79 8.77
C LYS A 837 -26.74 -20.82 9.90
N SER A 838 -27.50 -20.87 11.00
CA SER A 838 -27.27 -20.07 12.20
C SER A 838 -26.97 -20.89 13.45
N SER A 839 -26.78 -22.22 13.31
CA SER A 839 -26.58 -23.13 14.45
C SER A 839 -25.30 -22.87 15.26
N GLY A 840 -24.34 -22.11 14.69
CA GLY A 840 -23.11 -21.71 15.38
C GLY A 840 -23.19 -20.33 16.04
N ILE A 841 -24.32 -19.63 15.91
CA ILE A 841 -24.54 -18.29 16.50
C ILE A 841 -25.32 -18.45 17.81
N GLU A 842 -24.88 -17.76 18.86
CA GLU A 842 -25.55 -17.78 20.14
C GLU A 842 -26.98 -17.23 20.06
N LYS A 843 -27.92 -17.95 20.66
CA LYS A 843 -29.34 -17.60 20.58
C LYS A 843 -29.67 -16.21 21.11
N GLN A 844 -28.88 -15.70 22.07
CA GLN A 844 -29.07 -14.36 22.66
C GLN A 844 -28.76 -13.25 21.64
N LEU A 845 -27.97 -13.51 20.64
CA LEU A 845 -27.67 -12.57 19.54
C LEU A 845 -28.76 -12.55 18.47
N ILE A 846 -29.64 -13.56 18.44
CA ILE A 846 -30.67 -13.70 17.40
C ILE A 846 -31.96 -13.10 17.91
N ALA A 847 -32.19 -11.84 17.54
CA ALA A 847 -33.44 -11.11 17.87
C ALA A 847 -33.80 -10.18 16.69
N PRO A 848 -34.76 -10.54 15.84
CA PRO A 848 -35.23 -9.68 14.76
C PRO A 848 -35.79 -8.38 15.33
N MET A 849 -35.26 -7.25 14.93
CA MET A 849 -35.66 -5.93 15.38
C MET A 849 -35.93 -5.01 14.16
N PRO A 850 -37.02 -5.26 13.41
CA PRO A 850 -37.38 -4.39 12.31
C PRO A 850 -37.69 -2.98 12.78
N VAL A 851 -37.26 -1.96 12.06
CA VAL A 851 -37.47 -0.55 12.36
C VAL A 851 -37.95 0.21 11.14
N ASP A 852 -38.73 1.28 11.34
CA ASP A 852 -39.24 2.11 10.27
C ASP A 852 -38.11 2.92 9.60
N ILE A 853 -37.15 3.40 10.40
CA ILE A 853 -36.01 4.20 9.88
C ILE A 853 -34.72 3.66 10.52
N ARG A 854 -33.70 3.49 9.69
CA ARG A 854 -32.29 3.33 10.10
C ARG A 854 -31.41 4.23 9.23
N VAL A 855 -30.53 4.99 9.88
CA VAL A 855 -29.52 5.83 9.22
C VAL A 855 -28.16 5.39 9.75
N VAL A 856 -27.19 5.16 8.85
CA VAL A 856 -25.81 4.75 9.21
C VAL A 856 -24.82 5.61 8.46
N ILE A 857 -23.80 6.07 9.18
CA ILE A 857 -22.64 6.71 8.57
C ILE A 857 -21.36 5.91 8.85
N ASN A 858 -20.46 5.89 7.87
CA ASN A 858 -19.09 5.40 7.99
C ASN A 858 -18.19 6.42 7.32
N TRP A 859 -16.90 6.45 7.69
CA TRP A 859 -15.93 7.36 7.06
C TRP A 859 -14.62 6.66 6.74
N ASN A 860 -13.88 7.20 5.77
CA ASN A 860 -12.68 6.55 5.21
C ASN A 860 -11.38 6.87 5.96
N MET A 861 -11.40 7.81 6.91
CA MET A 861 -10.21 8.28 7.63
C MET A 861 -10.20 7.82 9.08
N ASP A 862 -9.06 7.28 9.54
CA ASP A 862 -8.79 7.10 10.96
C ASP A 862 -8.50 8.47 11.64
N ASN A 863 -8.78 8.58 12.94
CA ASN A 863 -8.59 9.80 13.75
C ASN A 863 -9.41 11.01 13.29
N THR A 864 -10.55 10.74 12.75
CA THR A 864 -11.55 11.74 12.39
C THR A 864 -12.78 11.47 13.27
N ASP A 865 -13.23 12.50 13.96
CA ASP A 865 -14.44 12.47 14.79
C ASP A 865 -15.60 13.05 13.99
N ILE A 866 -16.61 12.23 13.71
CA ILE A 866 -17.78 12.61 12.91
C ILE A 866 -19.04 12.13 13.59
N ASP A 867 -19.79 13.06 14.20
CA ASP A 867 -21.03 12.76 14.90
C ASP A 867 -22.24 12.78 13.97
N LEU A 868 -23.07 11.75 14.08
CA LEU A 868 -24.37 11.68 13.41
C LEU A 868 -25.43 12.42 14.22
N HIS A 869 -26.18 13.32 13.56
CA HIS A 869 -27.32 14.01 14.11
C HIS A 869 -28.54 13.75 13.22
N VAL A 870 -29.65 13.28 13.81
CA VAL A 870 -30.89 13.05 13.07
C VAL A 870 -32.03 13.84 13.76
N THR A 871 -32.61 14.77 13.01
CA THR A 871 -33.73 15.59 13.47
C THR A 871 -35.04 15.00 12.94
N ASP A 872 -36.00 14.81 13.84
CA ASP A 872 -37.34 14.27 13.56
C ASP A 872 -38.32 15.35 13.13
N PRO A 873 -39.52 15.00 12.65
CA PRO A 873 -40.54 15.98 12.24
C PRO A 873 -41.10 16.89 13.39
N ASN A 874 -40.76 16.59 14.65
CA ASN A 874 -41.07 17.43 15.80
C ASN A 874 -39.91 18.40 16.14
N ASN A 875 -38.88 18.50 15.28
CA ASN A 875 -37.63 19.25 15.51
C ASN A 875 -36.84 18.77 16.74
N GLU A 876 -36.92 17.49 17.08
CA GLU A 876 -36.11 16.89 18.13
C GLU A 876 -34.90 16.16 17.49
N THR A 877 -33.68 16.55 17.89
CA THR A 877 -32.47 16.01 17.32
C THR A 877 -31.87 14.92 18.22
N CYS A 878 -31.59 13.73 17.65
CA CYS A 878 -30.91 12.64 18.29
C CYS A 878 -29.43 12.70 17.92
N PHE A 879 -28.53 12.70 18.88
CA PHE A 879 -27.07 12.77 18.73
C PHE A 879 -26.37 12.21 19.97
N TYR A 880 -25.04 12.12 20.02
CA TYR A 880 -24.29 11.53 21.14
C TYR A 880 -24.69 12.12 22.55
N GLY A 881 -24.94 13.43 22.63
CA GLY A 881 -25.36 14.12 23.87
C GLY A 881 -26.82 13.92 24.21
N TYR A 882 -27.68 13.52 23.26
CA TYR A 882 -29.09 13.22 23.45
C TYR A 882 -29.48 11.95 22.69
N ARG A 883 -29.17 10.82 23.30
CA ARG A 883 -29.16 9.51 22.62
C ARG A 883 -30.52 8.88 22.35
N GLU A 884 -31.57 9.33 22.98
CA GLU A 884 -32.94 8.82 22.76
C GLU A 884 -33.93 9.99 22.68
N THR A 885 -34.71 10.06 21.59
CA THR A 885 -35.79 11.06 21.42
C THR A 885 -37.12 10.61 22.03
N LYS A 886 -38.05 11.55 22.25
CA LYS A 886 -39.37 11.25 22.81
C LYS A 886 -40.20 10.31 21.94
N ILE A 887 -39.97 10.29 20.62
CA ILE A 887 -40.66 9.35 19.73
C ILE A 887 -39.96 7.99 19.65
N GLY A 888 -38.82 7.82 20.36
CA GLY A 888 -38.09 6.58 20.46
C GLY A 888 -36.95 6.42 19.41
N GLY A 889 -36.53 7.52 18.79
CA GLY A 889 -35.28 7.52 18.02
C GLY A 889 -34.12 7.25 18.95
N ARG A 890 -33.15 6.42 18.51
CA ARG A 890 -31.98 6.07 19.28
C ARG A 890 -30.73 6.12 18.39
N ILE A 891 -29.66 6.71 18.94
CA ILE A 891 -28.34 6.68 18.30
C ILE A 891 -27.41 5.65 19.00
N SER A 892 -26.49 5.03 18.23
CA SER A 892 -25.47 4.14 18.75
C SER A 892 -24.51 4.86 19.70
N ARG A 893 -23.54 4.14 20.24
CA ARG A 893 -22.41 4.76 20.93
C ARG A 893 -21.61 5.62 19.95
N ASP A 894 -21.12 6.71 20.49
CA ASP A 894 -20.21 7.62 19.81
C ASP A 894 -18.86 6.93 19.58
N ILE A 895 -18.36 6.98 18.33
CA ILE A 895 -17.06 6.44 17.92
C ILE A 895 -16.14 7.61 17.56
N THR A 896 -15.44 8.13 18.55
CA THR A 896 -14.54 9.28 18.45
C THR A 896 -13.24 8.99 17.74
N ARG A 897 -12.94 7.72 17.41
CA ARG A 897 -11.72 7.27 16.72
C ARG A 897 -12.06 6.08 15.83
N GLY A 898 -11.30 5.92 14.73
CA GLY A 898 -11.52 4.84 13.76
C GLY A 898 -12.34 5.32 12.58
N TYR A 899 -13.17 4.45 12.02
CA TYR A 899 -13.88 4.65 10.74
C TYR A 899 -15.41 4.63 10.90
N GLY A 900 -15.89 4.83 12.11
CA GLY A 900 -17.29 4.56 12.48
C GLY A 900 -17.53 3.06 12.74
N PRO A 901 -18.75 2.55 12.60
CA PRO A 901 -19.96 3.24 12.16
C PRO A 901 -20.73 3.94 13.28
N GLU A 902 -21.50 4.95 12.94
CA GLU A 902 -22.58 5.44 13.80
C GLU A 902 -23.93 5.17 13.18
N GLN A 903 -24.92 4.78 13.99
CA GLN A 903 -26.26 4.49 13.49
C GLN A 903 -27.34 5.16 14.34
N PHE A 904 -28.37 5.64 13.64
CA PHE A 904 -29.65 6.04 14.23
C PHE A 904 -30.73 5.02 13.85
N MET A 905 -31.60 4.67 14.79
CA MET A 905 -32.71 3.77 14.58
C MET A 905 -34.03 4.35 15.20
N LEU A 906 -35.15 4.17 14.50
CA LEU A 906 -36.45 4.52 14.97
C LEU A 906 -37.46 3.41 14.66
N LYS A 907 -38.00 2.76 15.72
CA LYS A 907 -38.91 1.61 15.59
C LYS A 907 -40.21 1.97 14.90
N LYS A 908 -40.84 3.10 15.27
CA LYS A 908 -42.09 3.58 14.70
C LYS A 908 -41.96 5.05 14.34
N ALA A 909 -41.79 5.30 13.05
CA ALA A 909 -41.67 6.66 12.57
C ALA A 909 -43.02 7.38 12.53
N ILE A 910 -42.97 8.67 12.74
CA ILE A 910 -44.09 9.60 12.49
C ILE A 910 -43.99 10.17 11.10
N LYS A 911 -45.11 10.50 10.49
CA LYS A 911 -45.13 11.11 9.14
C LYS A 911 -44.51 12.50 9.18
N GLY A 912 -43.64 12.79 8.23
CA GLY A 912 -43.07 14.09 8.07
C GLY A 912 -41.58 14.00 7.61
N LYS A 913 -40.94 15.14 7.67
CA LYS A 913 -39.56 15.32 7.19
C LYS A 913 -38.57 14.98 8.30
N TYR A 914 -37.60 14.14 7.92
CA TYR A 914 -36.41 13.83 8.73
C TYR A 914 -35.19 14.48 8.09
N GLU A 915 -34.32 15.05 8.89
CA GLU A 915 -33.10 15.71 8.43
C GLU A 915 -31.86 15.07 9.05
N VAL A 916 -30.87 14.80 8.23
CA VAL A 916 -29.60 14.17 8.65
C VAL A 916 -28.48 15.20 8.55
N PHE A 917 -27.81 15.42 9.67
CA PHE A 917 -26.64 16.30 9.76
C PHE A 917 -25.44 15.52 10.28
N VAL A 918 -24.25 16.02 9.99
CA VAL A 918 -23.02 15.56 10.64
C VAL A 918 -22.30 16.75 11.26
N ASN A 919 -21.71 16.51 12.44
CA ASN A 919 -20.76 17.41 13.03
C ASN A 919 -19.35 16.93 12.67
N TYR A 920 -18.53 17.80 12.10
CA TYR A 920 -17.19 17.47 11.64
C TYR A 920 -16.18 18.41 12.30
N PHE A 921 -15.46 17.90 13.30
CA PHE A 921 -14.46 18.69 14.05
C PHE A 921 -13.18 18.97 13.23
N GLY A 922 -13.09 18.43 12.03
CA GLY A 922 -11.95 18.59 11.13
C GLY A 922 -10.88 17.52 11.33
N ASP A 923 -10.06 17.32 10.28
CA ASP A 923 -8.92 16.44 10.38
C ASP A 923 -7.85 17.09 11.25
N SER A 924 -7.38 16.38 12.25
CA SER A 924 -6.25 16.81 13.08
C SER A 924 -4.94 16.90 12.28
N GLN A 925 -4.93 16.27 11.09
CA GLN A 925 -3.80 16.24 10.16
C GLN A 925 -4.29 16.33 8.72
N VAL A 926 -3.59 17.09 7.86
CA VAL A 926 -3.82 17.07 6.40
C VAL A 926 -3.21 15.78 5.86
N LYS A 927 -4.04 14.82 5.44
CA LYS A 927 -3.60 13.53 4.90
C LYS A 927 -3.54 13.55 3.36
N ALA A 928 -2.67 12.72 2.81
CA ALA A 928 -2.50 12.53 1.37
C ALA A 928 -3.79 12.04 0.67
N SER A 929 -4.63 11.30 1.39
CA SER A 929 -5.91 10.77 0.92
C SER A 929 -7.01 11.84 0.67
N GLY A 930 -6.72 13.13 0.87
CA GLY A 930 -7.69 14.21 0.67
C GLY A 930 -8.62 14.40 1.87
N PRO A 931 -9.75 15.12 1.71
CA PRO A 931 -10.73 15.35 2.78
C PRO A 931 -11.45 14.07 3.18
N SER A 932 -11.90 14.01 4.43
CA SER A 932 -12.72 12.91 4.93
C SER A 932 -13.98 12.74 4.10
N THR A 933 -14.30 11.50 3.74
CA THR A 933 -15.51 11.14 3.00
C THR A 933 -16.35 10.23 3.85
N ILE A 934 -17.63 10.58 4.01
CA ILE A 934 -18.63 9.72 4.64
C ILE A 934 -19.38 8.91 3.58
N MET A 935 -19.70 7.66 3.92
CA MET A 935 -20.73 6.87 3.27
C MET A 935 -21.95 6.87 4.17
N LEU A 936 -23.04 7.42 3.66
CA LEU A 936 -24.35 7.50 4.33
C LEU A 936 -25.29 6.46 3.73
N GLU A 937 -25.88 5.62 4.58
CA GLU A 937 -26.91 4.67 4.20
C GLU A 937 -28.21 5.01 4.93
N ILE A 938 -29.28 5.23 4.19
CA ILE A 938 -30.63 5.49 4.74
C ILE A 938 -31.54 4.33 4.36
N PHE A 939 -32.13 3.71 5.37
CA PHE A 939 -33.11 2.65 5.20
C PHE A 939 -34.48 3.11 5.70
N THR A 940 -35.51 2.84 4.90
CA THR A 940 -36.87 2.86 5.37
C THR A 940 -37.44 1.45 5.40
N LYS A 941 -38.23 1.10 6.42
CA LYS A 941 -38.72 -0.26 6.68
C LYS A 941 -37.57 -1.28 6.78
N TYR A 942 -36.53 -0.93 7.52
CA TYR A 942 -35.33 -1.77 7.71
C TYR A 942 -35.67 -3.15 8.25
N SER A 943 -35.08 -4.18 7.66
CA SER A 943 -35.31 -5.59 7.99
C SER A 943 -36.74 -6.10 7.72
N ASP A 944 -37.56 -5.33 6.99
CA ASP A 944 -38.88 -5.71 6.51
C ASP A 944 -38.87 -6.12 5.04
N LYS A 945 -39.98 -6.67 4.52
CA LYS A 945 -40.11 -7.02 3.10
C LYS A 945 -40.16 -5.79 2.19
N GLU A 946 -40.64 -4.68 2.71
CA GLU A 946 -40.77 -3.39 2.01
C GLU A 946 -39.55 -2.48 2.17
N GLU A 947 -38.46 -3.01 2.67
CA GLU A 947 -37.24 -2.24 2.89
C GLU A 947 -36.76 -1.54 1.64
N LYS A 948 -36.49 -0.24 1.75
CA LYS A 948 -35.79 0.57 0.73
C LYS A 948 -34.49 1.08 1.33
N ARG A 949 -33.46 1.17 0.49
CA ARG A 949 -32.13 1.63 0.85
C ARG A 949 -31.62 2.65 -0.17
N GLU A 950 -31.03 3.71 0.33
CA GLU A 950 -30.27 4.68 -0.45
C GLU A 950 -28.86 4.76 0.13
N VAL A 951 -27.86 4.80 -0.75
CA VAL A 951 -26.43 4.92 -0.40
C VAL A 951 -25.86 6.16 -1.06
N VAL A 952 -25.17 7.00 -0.31
CA VAL A 952 -24.57 8.23 -0.82
C VAL A 952 -23.21 8.46 -0.19
N CYS A 953 -22.23 8.84 -1.00
CA CYS A 953 -20.92 9.27 -0.56
C CYS A 953 -20.83 10.80 -0.56
N VAL A 954 -20.44 11.37 0.59
CA VAL A 954 -20.33 12.82 0.80
C VAL A 954 -18.90 13.15 1.25
N GLN A 955 -18.20 14.00 0.50
CA GLN A 955 -16.91 14.54 0.92
C GLN A 955 -17.13 15.75 1.84
N LEU A 956 -16.39 15.78 2.97
CA LEU A 956 -16.45 16.85 3.95
C LEU A 956 -15.29 17.82 3.73
N SER A 957 -15.60 19.11 3.49
CA SER A 957 -14.57 20.14 3.37
C SER A 957 -14.81 21.27 4.38
N LYS A 958 -13.74 21.88 4.88
CA LYS A 958 -13.83 23.05 5.80
C LYS A 958 -14.45 24.29 5.16
N GLU A 959 -14.53 24.32 3.83
CA GLU A 959 -15.10 25.44 3.05
C GLU A 959 -16.61 25.33 2.88
N GLN A 960 -17.20 24.19 3.27
CA GLN A 960 -18.65 24.02 3.20
C GLN A 960 -19.30 24.87 4.29
N LYS A 961 -20.30 25.69 3.89
CA LYS A 961 -21.04 26.52 4.83
C LYS A 961 -21.80 25.63 5.82
N ALA A 962 -21.31 25.56 7.03
CA ALA A 962 -22.04 24.97 8.14
C ALA A 962 -23.33 25.77 8.38
N THR A 963 -24.35 25.09 8.92
CA THR A 963 -25.54 25.80 9.49
C THR A 963 -25.10 26.71 10.64
N GLN A 964 -25.99 27.56 11.15
CA GLN A 964 -25.70 28.48 12.28
C GLN A 964 -25.09 27.80 13.53
N ASN A 965 -25.24 26.44 13.62
CA ASN A 965 -24.70 25.64 14.76
C ASN A 965 -23.48 24.80 14.39
N GLY A 966 -22.82 25.03 13.26
CA GLY A 966 -21.63 24.27 12.84
C GLY A 966 -21.93 22.91 12.20
N LEU A 967 -23.21 22.48 12.12
CA LEU A 967 -23.61 21.19 11.56
C LEU A 967 -23.73 21.26 10.03
N LEU A 968 -23.30 20.21 9.35
CA LEU A 968 -23.41 20.04 7.91
C LEU A 968 -24.60 19.15 7.57
N LYS A 969 -25.60 19.67 6.85
CA LYS A 969 -26.75 18.88 6.38
C LYS A 969 -26.32 17.98 5.23
N VAL A 970 -26.44 16.65 5.40
CA VAL A 970 -26.02 15.65 4.41
C VAL A 970 -27.18 14.97 3.69
N ALA A 971 -28.34 14.89 4.32
CA ALA A 971 -29.55 14.34 3.69
C ALA A 971 -30.84 14.85 4.31
N GLU A 972 -31.95 14.67 3.59
CA GLU A 972 -33.32 14.78 4.11
C GLU A 972 -34.20 13.74 3.43
N PHE A 973 -35.22 13.27 4.14
CA PHE A 973 -36.23 12.35 3.60
C PHE A 973 -37.58 12.47 4.30
N GLU A 974 -38.63 12.07 3.62
CA GLU A 974 -39.98 12.02 4.14
C GLU A 974 -40.40 10.56 4.42
N PHE A 975 -41.01 10.36 5.57
CA PHE A 975 -41.54 9.04 5.96
C PHE A 975 -43.06 9.07 6.15
#